data_99aaed64e66a133cd51e747f7a564c5c
#
_entry.id   99aaed64e66a133cd51e747f7a564c5c
#
_cell.length_a   1.000
_cell.length_b   1.000
_cell.length_c   1.000
_cell.angle_alpha   90.00
_cell.angle_beta   90.00
_cell.angle_gamma   90.00
#
_symmetry.space_group_name_H-M   'P 1'
#
loop_
_entity.id
_entity.type
_entity.pdbx_description
1 polymer ?
#
loop_
_entity_poly.entity_id
_entity_poly.type
_entity_poly.pdbx_seq_one_letter_code
_entity_poly.pdbx_strand_id
1 'polypeptide(L)'
;MAKYSNINSFNALQTLTVGSSNYQIFSLTQAEKKLGDIAKLPKSLKVLLENLLRFEDQLSVKTEHIYALAEWLKTRTSDQEIQYRPARVLMQDFTGVPAVVDLAAMRAAMAEAGGDPEKINPLSPVDLVIDHSVMVDHFADDQAFEENVQIEMQRNGERYQFLRWGQSAFNNFSVVPPGTGICHQVNLEYLAQAVWLGEDDGQTFAFPDTLVGTDSHTTMINGLGVLGWGVGGIEAEAAMLGQPISMLIPEVIGFKLTGKLQEGITATDLVLTITQMLRQKGVVGKFVEFYGDGLADLPLADRATIANMAPEYGATCGFFPIDEVTLGYLKLTGRQSDRIALVEAYSKAQGLWRNAGDEPVFTDTLSLDMSTVQASLAGPKRPQDRVLLSEVPKTFNALMELTLKPAKEAKERLENEGGGGTAVEATKANIQHESPSCVIEGQEYPLNHGDVVISAITSCTNTSNPSVMLAAGLLAKKAIEKGLQRKPWVKSSLAPGSKVVTDYLLAAGLTPYLDELGYNLVGYGCTTCIGNSGPLPEPIEEAIQCHDLNVASVLSGNRNFEGRVHPLVKTNWLASPPLVVAYGLVGNIRTDLTTQPIGQGKDGQPVYLKDIWPSQAEIDAVLQKVNTDMFHKEYAAVFDGDESWQAIQIPKSKTYEWADDSTYIRHPPFFEGIGEPPKPIKNIEQARILAVLGDSVTTDHISPAGNIKKDSPAGRYLQEQGVEPKDFNSYGSRRGNHEVMMRGTFANIRIKNEMLGGEEGGNTIHVPSGEKLAIYDAAMRYQQEHTPLVIIAGKEYGTGSSRDWAAKGTNLLGVKAVIAESFERIHRSNLVGMGVLPLQFVDGQTRQSLNLTGHEVISIRGLSDGIQPHEILEVDVKGPNGVASHFNVLCRIDTLNEVEYFKAGGILHYVLRNLIAS
;
A
#
# COMPACT_ATOMS: atom_id res chain seq x y z
N MET A 1 -29.81 20.77 0.60
CA MET A 1 -29.50 20.75 -0.86
C MET A 1 -29.61 19.31 -1.34
N ALA A 2 -30.03 19.07 -2.59
CA ALA A 2 -30.06 17.72 -3.15
C ALA A 2 -28.65 17.11 -3.14
N LYS A 3 -28.53 15.85 -2.78
CA LYS A 3 -27.25 15.13 -2.74
C LYS A 3 -26.75 14.82 -4.17
N TYR A 4 -27.68 14.54 -5.08
CA TYR A 4 -27.38 14.22 -6.47
C TYR A 4 -27.89 15.31 -7.42
N SER A 5 -27.46 15.25 -8.70
CA SER A 5 -27.79 16.26 -9.68
C SER A 5 -29.30 16.39 -9.93
N ASN A 6 -29.83 17.59 -9.77
CA ASN A 6 -31.18 17.96 -10.21
C ASN A 6 -31.15 18.72 -11.54
N ILE A 7 -29.97 19.01 -12.11
CA ILE A 7 -29.81 19.70 -13.41
C ILE A 7 -30.13 18.74 -14.55
N ASN A 8 -29.52 17.53 -14.53
CA ASN A 8 -29.79 16.43 -15.45
C ASN A 8 -29.76 16.85 -16.94
N SER A 9 -28.71 17.61 -17.36
CA SER A 9 -28.57 18.16 -18.71
C SER A 9 -28.70 17.12 -19.84
N PHE A 10 -28.36 15.86 -19.54
CA PHE A 10 -28.38 14.74 -20.49
C PHE A 10 -29.66 13.92 -20.44
N ASN A 11 -30.65 14.29 -19.62
CA ASN A 11 -31.90 13.54 -19.41
C ASN A 11 -31.60 12.07 -19.02
N ALA A 12 -30.54 11.85 -18.20
CA ALA A 12 -30.07 10.53 -17.84
C ALA A 12 -30.88 9.90 -16.71
N LEU A 13 -31.53 10.70 -15.87
CA LEU A 13 -32.33 10.22 -14.73
C LEU A 13 -33.51 9.36 -15.19
N GLN A 14 -33.60 8.13 -14.71
CA GLN A 14 -34.70 7.21 -14.98
C GLN A 14 -34.86 6.20 -13.84
N THR A 15 -36.02 5.54 -13.79
CA THR A 15 -36.34 4.48 -12.84
C THR A 15 -35.93 3.13 -13.41
N LEU A 16 -35.16 2.36 -12.62
CA LEU A 16 -34.88 0.94 -12.85
C LEU A 16 -35.70 0.11 -11.90
N THR A 17 -36.56 -0.77 -12.44
CA THR A 17 -37.36 -1.70 -11.64
C THR A 17 -36.69 -3.05 -11.56
N VAL A 18 -36.48 -3.58 -10.35
CA VAL A 18 -35.90 -4.90 -10.09
C VAL A 18 -36.81 -5.64 -9.10
N GLY A 19 -37.44 -6.69 -9.56
CA GLY A 19 -38.50 -7.36 -8.77
C GLY A 19 -39.63 -6.39 -8.40
N SER A 20 -39.85 -6.19 -7.13
CA SER A 20 -40.84 -5.23 -6.59
C SER A 20 -40.29 -3.86 -6.25
N SER A 21 -38.96 -3.66 -6.37
CA SER A 21 -38.27 -2.43 -5.96
C SER A 21 -37.98 -1.51 -7.14
N ASN A 22 -38.09 -0.20 -6.91
CA ASN A 22 -37.78 0.83 -7.87
C ASN A 22 -36.57 1.65 -7.40
N TYR A 23 -35.60 1.87 -8.29
CA TYR A 23 -34.39 2.63 -8.04
C TYR A 23 -34.24 3.75 -9.05
N GLN A 24 -33.85 4.93 -8.61
CA GLN A 24 -33.40 5.99 -9.52
C GLN A 24 -31.99 5.72 -9.98
N ILE A 25 -31.73 5.85 -11.28
CA ILE A 25 -30.39 5.69 -11.86
C ILE A 25 -30.09 6.81 -12.85
N PHE A 26 -28.82 7.18 -12.99
CA PHE A 26 -28.34 8.02 -14.09
C PHE A 26 -27.92 7.14 -15.25
N SER A 27 -28.83 6.92 -16.20
CA SER A 27 -28.68 5.94 -17.27
C SER A 27 -27.71 6.40 -18.35
N LEU A 28 -26.65 5.63 -18.58
CA LEU A 28 -25.70 5.85 -19.68
C LEU A 28 -26.37 5.70 -21.04
N THR A 29 -27.28 4.75 -21.20
CA THR A 29 -28.07 4.53 -22.43
C THR A 29 -28.97 5.73 -22.77
N GLN A 30 -29.48 6.44 -21.76
CA GLN A 30 -30.23 7.68 -22.04
C GLN A 30 -29.29 8.83 -22.39
N ALA A 31 -28.19 8.98 -21.67
CA ALA A 31 -27.18 10.00 -21.93
C ALA A 31 -26.57 9.87 -23.33
N GLU A 32 -26.40 8.64 -23.84
CA GLU A 32 -25.89 8.33 -25.17
C GLU A 32 -26.64 9.07 -26.29
N LYS A 33 -27.93 9.32 -26.12
CA LYS A 33 -28.75 10.06 -27.11
C LYS A 33 -28.23 11.50 -27.36
N LYS A 34 -27.53 12.09 -26.38
CA LYS A 34 -26.90 13.42 -26.50
C LYS A 34 -25.39 13.35 -26.66
N LEU A 35 -24.74 12.32 -26.06
CA LEU A 35 -23.30 12.15 -26.10
C LEU A 35 -22.79 11.51 -27.39
N GLY A 36 -23.67 10.82 -28.17
CA GLY A 36 -23.25 9.94 -29.25
C GLY A 36 -22.88 8.54 -28.76
N ASP A 37 -22.42 7.67 -29.66
CA ASP A 37 -22.13 6.27 -29.37
C ASP A 37 -21.01 6.15 -28.34
N ILE A 38 -21.35 5.72 -27.13
CA ILE A 38 -20.45 5.45 -26.00
C ILE A 38 -20.35 3.94 -25.69
N ALA A 39 -20.96 3.08 -26.52
CA ALA A 39 -21.02 1.64 -26.24
C ALA A 39 -19.65 1.01 -26.05
N LYS A 40 -18.65 1.48 -26.83
CA LYS A 40 -17.26 0.98 -26.80
C LYS A 40 -16.34 1.65 -25.80
N LEU A 41 -16.83 2.59 -24.96
CA LEU A 41 -16.01 3.09 -23.85
C LEU A 41 -15.57 1.94 -22.93
N PRO A 42 -14.33 1.95 -22.44
CA PRO A 42 -13.91 1.07 -21.35
C PRO A 42 -14.92 1.12 -20.20
N LYS A 43 -15.19 -0.01 -19.57
CA LYS A 43 -16.21 -0.07 -18.51
C LYS A 43 -15.80 0.77 -17.29
N SER A 44 -14.50 0.87 -17.01
CA SER A 44 -13.94 1.78 -16.01
C SER A 44 -14.28 3.26 -16.30
N LEU A 45 -14.20 3.70 -17.56
CA LEU A 45 -14.61 5.06 -17.94
C LEU A 45 -16.13 5.25 -17.92
N LYS A 46 -16.92 4.21 -18.17
CA LYS A 46 -18.38 4.27 -17.99
C LYS A 46 -18.77 4.52 -16.55
N VAL A 47 -18.04 3.94 -15.58
CA VAL A 47 -18.22 4.23 -14.15
C VAL A 47 -17.92 5.70 -13.83
N LEU A 48 -16.83 6.27 -14.39
CA LEU A 48 -16.53 7.70 -14.23
C LEU A 48 -17.59 8.59 -14.90
N LEU A 49 -18.09 8.19 -16.07
CA LEU A 49 -19.16 8.95 -16.77
C LEU A 49 -20.47 8.98 -15.97
N GLU A 50 -20.87 7.85 -15.40
CA GLU A 50 -22.04 7.81 -14.49
C GLU A 50 -21.85 8.75 -13.31
N ASN A 51 -20.65 8.73 -12.69
CA ASN A 51 -20.34 9.59 -11.56
C ASN A 51 -20.48 11.09 -11.92
N LEU A 52 -19.95 11.51 -13.08
CA LEU A 52 -20.11 12.89 -13.54
C LEU A 52 -21.57 13.25 -13.80
N LEU A 53 -22.34 12.39 -14.44
CA LEU A 53 -23.78 12.61 -14.66
C LEU A 53 -24.57 12.79 -13.35
N ARG A 54 -24.23 11.98 -12.35
CA ARG A 54 -24.86 11.99 -11.03
C ARG A 54 -24.54 13.22 -10.19
N PHE A 55 -23.36 13.80 -10.38
CA PHE A 55 -22.87 14.96 -9.62
C PHE A 55 -22.79 16.25 -10.45
N GLU A 56 -23.39 16.31 -11.63
CA GLU A 56 -23.46 17.52 -12.45
C GLU A 56 -24.10 18.68 -11.65
N ASP A 57 -23.32 19.73 -11.37
CA ASP A 57 -23.73 20.90 -10.59
C ASP A 57 -23.41 22.24 -11.26
N GLN A 58 -22.76 22.20 -12.43
CA GLN A 58 -22.25 23.35 -13.19
C GLN A 58 -21.18 24.19 -12.44
N LEU A 59 -20.70 23.69 -11.31
CA LEU A 59 -19.64 24.27 -10.50
C LEU A 59 -18.39 23.37 -10.52
N SER A 60 -18.46 22.24 -9.84
CA SER A 60 -17.39 21.24 -9.80
C SER A 60 -17.48 20.26 -10.96
N VAL A 61 -18.68 19.86 -11.35
CA VAL A 61 -18.93 19.00 -12.53
C VAL A 61 -19.77 19.77 -13.55
N LYS A 62 -19.13 20.13 -14.65
CA LYS A 62 -19.75 20.87 -15.77
C LYS A 62 -20.10 19.93 -16.93
N THR A 63 -21.00 20.38 -17.76
CA THR A 63 -21.42 19.68 -18.99
C THR A 63 -20.22 19.34 -19.89
N GLU A 64 -19.21 20.23 -19.94
CA GLU A 64 -17.98 20.05 -20.74
C GLU A 64 -17.17 18.83 -20.28
N HIS A 65 -17.10 18.56 -18.98
CA HIS A 65 -16.39 17.39 -18.43
C HIS A 65 -17.04 16.08 -18.88
N ILE A 66 -18.38 16.06 -18.98
CA ILE A 66 -19.15 14.90 -19.42
C ILE A 66 -18.94 14.65 -20.91
N TYR A 67 -18.97 15.72 -21.75
CA TYR A 67 -18.65 15.61 -23.17
C TYR A 67 -17.20 15.16 -23.41
N ALA A 68 -16.23 15.69 -22.67
CA ALA A 68 -14.83 15.33 -22.81
C ALA A 68 -14.58 13.83 -22.60
N LEU A 69 -15.30 13.23 -21.64
CA LEU A 69 -15.18 11.80 -21.38
C LEU A 69 -15.81 10.95 -22.51
N ALA A 70 -16.89 11.40 -23.12
CA ALA A 70 -17.46 10.73 -24.30
C ALA A 70 -16.56 10.89 -25.53
N GLU A 71 -15.95 12.06 -25.72
CA GLU A 71 -15.04 12.35 -26.83
C GLU A 71 -13.71 11.58 -26.73
N TRP A 72 -13.35 11.10 -25.55
CA TRP A 72 -12.19 10.23 -25.32
C TRP A 72 -12.12 9.06 -26.32
N LEU A 73 -13.27 8.53 -26.75
CA LEU A 73 -13.30 7.46 -27.77
C LEU A 73 -12.61 7.85 -29.09
N LYS A 74 -12.55 9.12 -29.43
CA LYS A 74 -11.90 9.61 -30.65
C LYS A 74 -10.39 9.77 -30.47
N THR A 75 -9.99 10.30 -29.33
CA THR A 75 -8.59 10.66 -29.02
C THR A 75 -7.84 9.56 -28.27
N ARG A 76 -8.55 8.75 -27.47
CA ARG A 76 -8.04 7.72 -26.54
C ARG A 76 -7.13 8.27 -25.45
N THR A 77 -7.08 9.57 -25.31
CA THR A 77 -6.36 10.36 -24.30
C THR A 77 -7.13 11.64 -24.03
N SER A 78 -6.90 12.29 -22.90
CA SER A 78 -7.51 13.58 -22.60
C SER A 78 -6.68 14.34 -21.57
N ASP A 79 -6.57 15.66 -21.76
CA ASP A 79 -5.97 16.58 -20.78
C ASP A 79 -7.04 17.27 -19.92
N GLN A 80 -8.30 16.84 -20.04
CA GLN A 80 -9.41 17.42 -19.30
C GLN A 80 -9.40 16.92 -17.86
N GLU A 81 -9.40 17.85 -16.93
CA GLU A 81 -9.63 17.59 -15.50
C GLU A 81 -11.10 17.29 -15.23
N ILE A 82 -11.37 16.29 -14.39
CA ILE A 82 -12.71 15.95 -13.90
C ILE A 82 -12.70 15.86 -12.36
N GLN A 83 -13.88 16.00 -11.78
CA GLN A 83 -14.09 15.96 -10.33
C GLN A 83 -14.88 14.71 -9.97
N TYR A 84 -14.20 13.73 -9.39
CA TYR A 84 -14.77 12.42 -9.06
C TYR A 84 -15.14 12.33 -7.57
N ARG A 85 -16.29 11.74 -7.25
CA ARG A 85 -16.73 11.50 -5.88
C ARG A 85 -16.95 10.01 -5.63
N PRO A 86 -16.08 9.35 -4.81
CA PRO A 86 -16.27 7.94 -4.46
C PRO A 86 -17.53 7.75 -3.63
N ALA A 87 -18.15 6.56 -3.74
CA ALA A 87 -19.31 6.19 -2.93
C ALA A 87 -18.95 6.04 -1.45
N ARG A 88 -17.73 5.60 -1.15
CA ARG A 88 -17.23 5.35 0.21
C ARG A 88 -15.71 5.43 0.29
N VAL A 89 -15.20 5.46 1.53
CA VAL A 89 -13.77 5.49 1.84
C VAL A 89 -13.43 4.29 2.71
N LEU A 90 -12.30 3.60 2.41
CA LEU A 90 -11.77 2.50 3.21
C LEU A 90 -10.43 2.90 3.83
N MET A 91 -10.26 2.62 5.11
CA MET A 91 -9.02 2.89 5.82
C MET A 91 -8.46 1.64 6.47
N GLN A 92 -7.15 1.54 6.55
CA GLN A 92 -6.45 0.65 7.47
C GLN A 92 -5.93 1.46 8.66
N ASP A 93 -5.64 0.83 9.80
CA ASP A 93 -5.40 1.55 11.05
C ASP A 93 -4.11 2.39 11.09
N PHE A 94 -3.03 2.01 10.39
CA PHE A 94 -1.79 2.80 10.38
C PHE A 94 -1.91 4.15 9.66
N THR A 95 -2.83 4.28 8.73
CA THR A 95 -3.14 5.52 8.01
C THR A 95 -4.48 6.11 8.44
N GLY A 96 -5.38 5.30 8.97
CA GLY A 96 -6.66 5.75 9.49
C GLY A 96 -6.55 6.45 10.85
N VAL A 97 -5.69 5.99 11.76
CA VAL A 97 -5.48 6.68 13.04
C VAL A 97 -5.07 8.15 12.83
N PRO A 98 -4.04 8.49 12.04
CA PRO A 98 -3.72 9.90 11.80
C PRO A 98 -4.85 10.67 11.12
N ALA A 99 -5.64 10.04 10.24
CA ALA A 99 -6.80 10.69 9.63
C ALA A 99 -7.88 11.04 10.68
N VAL A 100 -8.18 10.12 11.59
CA VAL A 100 -9.10 10.40 12.70
C VAL A 100 -8.52 11.44 13.68
N VAL A 101 -7.20 11.48 13.89
CA VAL A 101 -6.52 12.52 14.66
C VAL A 101 -6.72 13.89 14.03
N ASP A 102 -6.60 13.99 12.70
CA ASP A 102 -6.84 15.25 11.99
C ASP A 102 -8.30 15.69 12.10
N LEU A 103 -9.27 14.79 11.94
CA LEU A 103 -10.69 15.10 12.16
C LEU A 103 -10.97 15.56 13.60
N ALA A 104 -10.36 14.91 14.59
CA ALA A 104 -10.47 15.32 15.99
C ALA A 104 -9.87 16.71 16.23
N ALA A 105 -8.71 17.00 15.62
CA ALA A 105 -8.07 18.31 15.67
C ALA A 105 -8.90 19.39 14.94
N MET A 106 -9.50 19.06 13.79
CA MET A 106 -10.43 19.94 13.09
C MET A 106 -11.66 20.28 13.95
N ARG A 107 -12.20 19.31 14.72
CA ARG A 107 -13.29 19.57 15.69
C ARG A 107 -12.85 20.52 16.79
N ALA A 108 -11.65 20.33 17.33
CA ALA A 108 -11.10 21.23 18.34
C ALA A 108 -10.94 22.66 17.78
N ALA A 109 -10.32 22.78 16.61
CA ALA A 109 -10.13 24.06 15.93
C ALA A 109 -11.45 24.75 15.54
N MET A 110 -12.48 23.97 15.12
CA MET A 110 -13.83 24.48 14.86
C MET A 110 -14.45 25.05 16.13
N ALA A 111 -14.35 24.36 17.27
CA ALA A 111 -14.85 24.82 18.56
C ALA A 111 -14.12 26.08 19.03
N GLU A 112 -12.80 26.15 18.89
CA GLU A 112 -11.99 27.34 19.21
C GLU A 112 -12.38 28.54 18.35
N ALA A 113 -12.74 28.33 17.09
CA ALA A 113 -13.26 29.36 16.19
C ALA A 113 -14.73 29.73 16.47
N GLY A 114 -15.38 29.10 17.48
CA GLY A 114 -16.75 29.38 17.90
C GLY A 114 -17.81 28.68 17.01
N GLY A 115 -17.41 27.74 16.16
CA GLY A 115 -18.29 26.95 15.33
C GLY A 115 -18.79 25.66 16.00
N ASP A 116 -19.68 24.94 15.34
CA ASP A 116 -20.20 23.66 15.82
C ASP A 116 -19.28 22.49 15.40
N PRO A 117 -18.61 21.79 16.36
CA PRO A 117 -17.73 20.67 16.05
C PRO A 117 -18.43 19.53 15.27
N GLU A 118 -19.74 19.36 15.40
CA GLU A 118 -20.50 18.32 14.71
C GLU A 118 -20.62 18.57 13.21
N LYS A 119 -20.25 19.75 12.70
CA LYS A 119 -20.08 19.96 11.25
C LYS A 119 -18.93 19.14 10.68
N ILE A 120 -17.97 18.74 11.50
CA ILE A 120 -16.87 17.85 11.11
C ILE A 120 -17.32 16.39 11.28
N ASN A 121 -17.88 15.86 10.24
CA ASN A 121 -18.32 14.44 10.12
C ASN A 121 -18.10 13.94 8.71
N PRO A 122 -17.82 12.65 8.52
CA PRO A 122 -17.82 12.04 7.19
C PRO A 122 -19.17 12.19 6.49
N LEU A 123 -19.15 12.79 5.30
CA LEU A 123 -20.31 12.91 4.41
C LEU A 123 -20.48 11.66 3.53
N SER A 124 -19.40 10.94 3.26
CA SER A 124 -19.41 9.63 2.63
C SER A 124 -19.15 8.55 3.69
N PRO A 125 -19.71 7.35 3.57
CA PRO A 125 -19.45 6.25 4.48
C PRO A 125 -17.95 5.92 4.54
N VAL A 126 -17.47 5.68 5.73
CA VAL A 126 -16.05 5.34 6.02
C VAL A 126 -16.00 4.07 6.84
N ASP A 127 -15.28 3.08 6.35
CA ASP A 127 -14.95 1.88 7.09
C ASP A 127 -13.45 1.87 7.40
N LEU A 128 -13.08 1.78 8.68
CA LEU A 128 -11.70 1.61 9.12
C LEU A 128 -11.51 0.18 9.64
N VAL A 129 -10.53 -0.54 9.09
CA VAL A 129 -10.20 -1.91 9.51
C VAL A 129 -8.88 -1.88 10.29
N ILE A 130 -8.88 -2.44 11.48
CA ILE A 130 -7.67 -2.61 12.30
C ILE A 130 -7.00 -3.92 11.87
N ASP A 131 -5.94 -3.81 11.06
CA ASP A 131 -5.33 -4.96 10.40
C ASP A 131 -3.80 -4.90 10.29
N HIS A 132 -3.17 -3.80 10.74
CA HIS A 132 -1.73 -3.59 10.61
C HIS A 132 -0.98 -3.58 11.96
N SER A 133 -1.66 -3.88 13.07
CA SER A 133 -1.11 -3.74 14.43
C SER A 133 -0.52 -5.02 15.00
N VAL A 134 -0.91 -6.18 14.49
CA VAL A 134 -0.39 -7.49 14.94
C VAL A 134 1.05 -7.69 14.47
N MET A 135 1.91 -8.17 15.38
CA MET A 135 3.31 -8.53 15.12
C MET A 135 3.52 -10.00 15.44
N VAL A 136 4.37 -10.69 14.67
CA VAL A 136 4.65 -12.11 14.86
C VAL A 136 5.78 -12.25 15.89
N ASP A 137 5.46 -12.01 17.16
CA ASP A 137 6.39 -12.23 18.28
C ASP A 137 6.51 -13.74 18.60
N HIS A 138 5.37 -14.44 18.67
CA HIS A 138 5.28 -15.88 18.87
C HIS A 138 4.88 -16.59 17.57
N PHE A 139 5.42 -17.79 17.35
CA PHE A 139 5.22 -18.55 16.11
C PHE A 139 5.49 -20.05 16.30
N ALA A 140 4.97 -20.86 15.38
CA ALA A 140 5.19 -22.31 15.28
C ALA A 140 4.77 -23.11 16.54
N ASP A 141 3.78 -22.61 17.25
CA ASP A 141 3.12 -23.30 18.38
C ASP A 141 1.64 -22.95 18.45
N ASP A 142 0.88 -23.73 19.22
CA ASP A 142 -0.58 -23.63 19.29
C ASP A 142 -1.06 -22.39 20.10
N GLN A 143 -0.19 -21.74 20.87
CA GLN A 143 -0.52 -20.57 21.70
C GLN A 143 -0.16 -19.26 20.98
N ALA A 144 0.61 -19.33 19.89
CA ALA A 144 1.15 -18.18 19.21
C ALA A 144 0.09 -17.13 18.86
N PHE A 145 -1.10 -17.53 18.43
CA PHE A 145 -2.20 -16.61 18.13
C PHE A 145 -2.65 -15.82 19.36
N GLU A 146 -2.95 -16.51 20.47
CA GLU A 146 -3.45 -15.88 21.69
C GLU A 146 -2.40 -14.94 22.30
N GLU A 147 -1.13 -15.37 22.33
CA GLU A 147 -0.02 -14.56 22.85
C GLU A 147 0.21 -13.30 22.00
N ASN A 148 0.20 -13.41 20.68
CA ASN A 148 0.34 -12.26 19.79
C ASN A 148 -0.83 -11.27 19.93
N VAL A 149 -2.08 -11.74 20.05
CA VAL A 149 -3.26 -10.89 20.28
C VAL A 149 -3.18 -10.17 21.62
N GLN A 150 -2.75 -10.84 22.70
CA GLN A 150 -2.56 -10.20 24.00
C GLN A 150 -1.51 -9.09 23.93
N ILE A 151 -0.38 -9.36 23.27
CA ILE A 151 0.68 -8.35 23.07
C ILE A 151 0.18 -7.20 22.20
N GLU A 152 -0.58 -7.49 21.14
CA GLU A 152 -1.19 -6.47 20.27
C GLU A 152 -2.09 -5.51 21.06
N MET A 153 -3.02 -6.07 21.87
CA MET A 153 -3.92 -5.29 22.71
C MET A 153 -3.17 -4.45 23.75
N GLN A 154 -2.15 -5.02 24.39
CA GLN A 154 -1.32 -4.31 25.37
C GLN A 154 -0.55 -3.14 24.71
N ARG A 155 0.07 -3.38 23.56
CA ARG A 155 0.88 -2.37 22.84
C ARG A 155 0.04 -1.25 22.24
N ASN A 156 -1.21 -1.52 21.86
CA ASN A 156 -2.01 -0.60 21.06
C ASN A 156 -3.29 -0.10 21.77
N GLY A 157 -3.46 -0.40 23.06
CA GLY A 157 -4.67 -0.10 23.80
C GLY A 157 -5.11 1.37 23.74
N GLU A 158 -4.16 2.31 23.77
CA GLU A 158 -4.41 3.75 23.65
C GLU A 158 -4.94 4.15 22.26
N ARG A 159 -4.38 3.55 21.19
CA ARG A 159 -4.87 3.73 19.82
C ARG A 159 -6.26 3.15 19.64
N TYR A 160 -6.52 2.00 20.23
CA TYR A 160 -7.82 1.33 20.15
C TYR A 160 -8.90 2.09 20.91
N GLN A 161 -8.57 2.65 22.08
CA GLN A 161 -9.46 3.56 22.79
C GLN A 161 -9.81 4.78 21.95
N PHE A 162 -8.84 5.38 21.28
CA PHE A 162 -9.04 6.51 20.39
C PHE A 162 -9.94 6.16 19.18
N LEU A 163 -9.69 5.05 18.49
CA LEU A 163 -10.51 4.61 17.36
C LEU A 163 -11.95 4.29 17.80
N ARG A 164 -12.11 3.68 18.97
CA ARG A 164 -13.43 3.38 19.52
C ARG A 164 -14.19 4.65 19.92
N TRP A 165 -13.47 5.67 20.44
CA TRP A 165 -14.06 6.99 20.61
C TRP A 165 -14.50 7.56 19.25
N GLY A 166 -13.66 7.51 18.24
CA GLY A 166 -13.99 7.97 16.87
C GLY A 166 -15.25 7.31 16.31
N GLN A 167 -15.39 6.00 16.46
CA GLN A 167 -16.58 5.26 16.07
C GLN A 167 -17.86 5.78 16.75
N SER A 168 -17.77 6.21 18.00
CA SER A 168 -18.90 6.76 18.76
C SER A 168 -19.15 8.25 18.48
N ALA A 169 -18.11 9.02 18.13
CA ALA A 169 -18.15 10.46 17.99
C ALA A 169 -18.53 10.92 16.58
N PHE A 170 -18.16 10.17 15.54
CA PHE A 170 -18.40 10.50 14.14
C PHE A 170 -19.57 9.69 13.55
N ASN A 171 -20.45 10.36 12.83
CA ASN A 171 -21.47 9.71 11.99
C ASN A 171 -20.83 9.17 10.71
N ASN A 172 -21.41 8.12 10.11
CA ASN A 172 -20.89 7.46 8.89
C ASN A 172 -19.45 6.93 9.03
N PHE A 173 -19.01 6.61 10.24
CA PHE A 173 -17.68 6.09 10.52
C PHE A 173 -17.81 4.77 11.30
N SER A 174 -17.35 3.69 10.70
CA SER A 174 -17.37 2.35 11.28
C SER A 174 -15.94 1.85 11.49
N VAL A 175 -15.73 1.08 12.55
CA VAL A 175 -14.44 0.43 12.84
C VAL A 175 -14.64 -1.08 12.88
N VAL A 176 -13.90 -1.79 12.04
CA VAL A 176 -13.75 -3.25 12.11
C VAL A 176 -12.63 -3.54 13.09
N PRO A 177 -12.90 -4.21 14.22
CA PRO A 177 -11.95 -4.46 15.29
C PRO A 177 -10.75 -5.32 14.90
N PRO A 178 -9.65 -5.31 15.70
CA PRO A 178 -8.49 -6.16 15.48
C PRO A 178 -8.87 -7.65 15.47
N GLY A 179 -8.05 -8.47 14.82
CA GLY A 179 -8.28 -9.91 14.73
C GLY A 179 -9.40 -10.33 13.79
N THR A 180 -9.99 -9.43 13.00
CA THR A 180 -11.05 -9.75 12.02
C THR A 180 -10.48 -10.16 10.67
N GLY A 181 -9.52 -9.42 10.14
CA GLY A 181 -8.88 -9.68 8.86
C GLY A 181 -8.25 -8.43 8.26
N ILE A 182 -7.67 -8.59 7.05
CA ILE A 182 -7.04 -7.49 6.32
C ILE A 182 -8.09 -6.66 5.58
N CYS A 183 -7.93 -5.33 5.55
CA CYS A 183 -8.93 -4.38 5.06
C CYS A 183 -9.44 -4.69 3.65
N HIS A 184 -8.57 -5.00 2.71
CA HIS A 184 -8.96 -5.26 1.32
C HIS A 184 -9.65 -6.63 1.13
N GLN A 185 -9.36 -7.66 1.95
CA GLN A 185 -10.09 -8.93 1.93
C GLN A 185 -11.44 -8.83 2.62
N VAL A 186 -11.53 -8.18 3.78
CA VAL A 186 -12.80 -7.87 4.45
C VAL A 186 -13.71 -7.03 3.53
N ASN A 187 -13.12 -6.09 2.80
CA ASN A 187 -13.84 -5.31 1.79
C ASN A 187 -14.39 -6.18 0.66
N LEU A 188 -13.57 -7.06 0.09
CA LEU A 188 -13.97 -7.97 -0.99
C LEU A 188 -15.08 -8.94 -0.55
N GLU A 189 -14.91 -9.54 0.62
CA GLU A 189 -15.80 -10.59 1.13
C GLU A 189 -17.09 -10.04 1.72
N TYR A 190 -17.10 -8.80 2.27
CA TYR A 190 -18.24 -8.29 3.02
C TYR A 190 -18.64 -6.84 2.71
N LEU A 191 -17.73 -5.83 2.83
CA LEU A 191 -18.12 -4.42 2.81
C LEU A 191 -18.59 -3.96 1.42
N ALA A 192 -18.00 -4.44 0.35
CA ALA A 192 -18.33 -4.05 -1.02
C ALA A 192 -19.68 -4.62 -1.49
N GLN A 193 -20.43 -3.80 -2.24
CA GLN A 193 -21.78 -4.12 -2.68
C GLN A 193 -21.93 -4.24 -4.20
N ALA A 194 -20.88 -3.93 -4.98
CA ALA A 194 -20.85 -3.82 -6.45
C ALA A 194 -21.78 -2.73 -7.02
N VAL A 195 -23.01 -2.63 -6.52
CA VAL A 195 -23.93 -1.51 -6.74
C VAL A 195 -24.31 -0.93 -5.39
N TRP A 196 -24.05 0.35 -5.20
CA TRP A 196 -24.34 1.09 -3.97
C TRP A 196 -25.73 1.67 -4.01
N LEU A 197 -26.32 1.87 -2.83
CA LEU A 197 -27.61 2.53 -2.66
C LEU A 197 -27.43 3.82 -1.85
N GLY A 198 -28.06 4.88 -2.29
CA GLY A 198 -28.07 6.15 -1.58
C GLY A 198 -29.49 6.74 -1.54
N GLU A 199 -29.80 7.46 -0.48
CA GLU A 199 -31.10 8.14 -0.32
C GLU A 199 -30.96 9.62 -0.59
N ASP A 200 -31.88 10.18 -1.38
CA ASP A 200 -32.02 11.61 -1.62
C ASP A 200 -33.47 11.98 -1.85
N ASP A 201 -34.00 12.95 -1.12
CA ASP A 201 -35.39 13.44 -1.17
C ASP A 201 -36.44 12.30 -1.15
N GLY A 202 -36.21 11.28 -0.30
CA GLY A 202 -37.08 10.12 -0.14
C GLY A 202 -37.09 9.14 -1.32
N GLN A 203 -36.14 9.25 -2.22
CA GLN A 203 -35.93 8.33 -3.34
C GLN A 203 -34.65 7.53 -3.14
N THR A 204 -34.66 6.24 -3.47
CA THR A 204 -33.51 5.37 -3.44
C THR A 204 -32.78 5.40 -4.79
N PHE A 205 -31.53 5.83 -4.80
CA PHE A 205 -30.66 5.85 -5.96
C PHE A 205 -29.77 4.62 -5.98
N ALA A 206 -29.61 3.99 -7.14
CA ALA A 206 -28.64 2.94 -7.37
C ALA A 206 -27.56 3.43 -8.33
N PHE A 207 -26.28 3.19 -7.98
CA PHE A 207 -25.12 3.62 -8.74
C PHE A 207 -23.92 2.66 -8.49
N PRO A 208 -22.86 2.70 -9.31
CA PRO A 208 -21.72 1.81 -9.09
C PRO A 208 -21.13 2.01 -7.69
N ASP A 209 -20.86 0.93 -6.97
CA ASP A 209 -19.99 0.98 -5.79
C ASP A 209 -18.61 1.43 -6.25
N THR A 210 -18.10 2.48 -5.63
CA THR A 210 -16.80 3.07 -5.95
C THR A 210 -16.09 3.43 -4.67
N LEU A 211 -14.77 3.27 -4.68
CA LEU A 211 -13.98 3.28 -3.47
C LEU A 211 -12.67 4.03 -3.66
N VAL A 212 -12.29 4.82 -2.68
CA VAL A 212 -10.89 5.18 -2.46
C VAL A 212 -10.44 4.69 -1.09
N GLY A 213 -9.20 4.30 -0.96
CA GLY A 213 -8.70 3.76 0.30
C GLY A 213 -7.29 4.21 0.64
N THR A 214 -7.00 4.26 1.93
CA THR A 214 -5.65 4.60 2.42
C THR A 214 -4.70 3.40 2.34
N ASP A 215 -5.21 2.20 2.03
CA ASP A 215 -4.40 1.06 1.65
C ASP A 215 -4.15 1.03 0.14
N SER A 216 -2.89 0.84 -0.27
CA SER A 216 -2.55 0.74 -1.69
C SER A 216 -3.23 -0.44 -2.39
N HIS A 217 -3.52 -1.53 -1.66
CA HIS A 217 -4.20 -2.71 -2.19
C HIS A 217 -5.73 -2.63 -2.16
N THR A 218 -6.30 -1.43 -1.92
CA THR A 218 -7.71 -1.12 -2.19
C THR A 218 -8.14 -1.57 -3.60
N THR A 219 -7.20 -1.60 -4.53
CA THR A 219 -7.39 -2.08 -5.91
C THR A 219 -7.84 -3.53 -6.02
N MET A 220 -7.70 -4.37 -4.98
CA MET A 220 -8.23 -5.75 -4.97
C MET A 220 -9.72 -5.79 -5.34
N ILE A 221 -10.46 -4.77 -4.94
CA ILE A 221 -11.90 -4.69 -5.17
C ILE A 221 -12.28 -4.58 -6.67
N ASN A 222 -11.32 -4.19 -7.52
CA ASN A 222 -11.57 -4.10 -8.95
C ASN A 222 -11.86 -5.48 -9.57
N GLY A 223 -11.41 -6.56 -8.93
CA GLY A 223 -11.78 -7.93 -9.32
C GLY A 223 -13.27 -8.22 -9.21
N LEU A 224 -14.00 -7.50 -8.33
CA LEU A 224 -15.45 -7.57 -8.17
C LEU A 224 -16.23 -6.65 -9.14
N GLY A 225 -15.53 -5.88 -9.98
CA GLY A 225 -16.15 -4.88 -10.85
C GLY A 225 -16.47 -3.56 -10.15
N VAL A 226 -15.87 -3.32 -8.99
CA VAL A 226 -15.93 -2.05 -8.25
C VAL A 226 -14.71 -1.21 -8.59
N LEU A 227 -14.91 0.02 -9.05
CA LEU A 227 -13.80 0.92 -9.36
C LEU A 227 -13.24 1.49 -8.05
N GLY A 228 -12.00 1.14 -7.74
CA GLY A 228 -11.36 1.57 -6.51
C GLY A 228 -9.83 1.60 -6.62
N TRP A 229 -9.21 2.55 -5.92
CA TRP A 229 -7.76 2.68 -5.88
C TRP A 229 -7.25 3.30 -4.57
N GLY A 230 -5.93 3.16 -4.33
CA GLY A 230 -5.25 3.75 -3.20
C GLY A 230 -5.03 5.25 -3.38
N VAL A 231 -5.28 6.01 -2.31
CA VAL A 231 -5.01 7.45 -2.20
C VAL A 231 -4.19 7.74 -0.94
N GLY A 232 -3.69 8.95 -0.80
CA GLY A 232 -3.08 9.43 0.44
C GLY A 232 -4.11 9.63 1.55
N GLY A 233 -3.67 9.55 2.81
CA GLY A 233 -4.54 9.81 3.96
C GLY A 233 -5.24 11.15 3.85
N ILE A 234 -4.53 12.20 3.51
CA ILE A 234 -5.04 13.57 3.35
C ILE A 234 -6.13 13.65 2.26
N GLU A 235 -5.93 12.95 1.14
CA GLU A 235 -6.90 12.91 0.05
C GLU A 235 -8.15 12.12 0.44
N ALA A 236 -7.96 11.01 1.20
CA ALA A 236 -9.07 10.25 1.76
C ALA A 236 -9.88 11.08 2.78
N GLU A 237 -9.21 11.84 3.65
CA GLU A 237 -9.82 12.77 4.60
C GLU A 237 -10.65 13.83 3.90
N ALA A 238 -10.13 14.43 2.85
CA ALA A 238 -10.87 15.41 2.04
C ALA A 238 -12.08 14.76 1.34
N ALA A 239 -11.92 13.56 0.77
CA ALA A 239 -13.01 12.82 0.13
C ALA A 239 -14.13 12.47 1.11
N MET A 240 -13.79 12.01 2.32
CA MET A 240 -14.81 11.74 3.33
C MET A 240 -15.57 13.00 3.78
N LEU A 241 -14.92 14.16 3.74
CA LEU A 241 -15.52 15.47 4.03
C LEU A 241 -16.23 16.08 2.80
N GLY A 242 -16.49 15.29 1.77
CA GLY A 242 -17.31 15.65 0.60
C GLY A 242 -16.56 16.40 -0.49
N GLN A 243 -15.26 16.58 -0.38
CA GLN A 243 -14.47 17.14 -1.47
C GLN A 243 -14.36 16.14 -2.61
N PRO A 244 -14.47 16.57 -3.88
CA PRO A 244 -14.20 15.70 -5.01
C PRO A 244 -12.70 15.44 -5.13
N ILE A 245 -12.37 14.28 -5.68
CA ILE A 245 -11.02 13.97 -6.11
C ILE A 245 -10.81 14.54 -7.52
N SER A 246 -9.88 15.44 -7.65
CA SER A 246 -9.50 16.00 -8.93
C SER A 246 -8.55 15.05 -9.66
N MET A 247 -8.86 14.74 -10.93
CA MET A 247 -8.02 13.86 -11.75
C MET A 247 -8.19 14.20 -13.23
N LEU A 248 -7.17 13.95 -14.03
CA LEU A 248 -7.30 13.94 -15.49
C LEU A 248 -8.08 12.70 -15.92
N ILE A 249 -8.86 12.81 -17.00
CA ILE A 249 -9.50 11.62 -17.60
C ILE A 249 -8.37 10.62 -17.96
N PRO A 250 -8.36 9.42 -17.39
CA PRO A 250 -7.21 8.52 -17.50
C PRO A 250 -7.06 7.89 -18.89
N GLU A 251 -5.84 7.61 -19.29
CA GLU A 251 -5.57 6.61 -20.30
C GLU A 251 -5.94 5.22 -19.78
N VAL A 252 -6.47 4.36 -20.65
CA VAL A 252 -6.85 2.99 -20.30
C VAL A 252 -6.10 1.99 -21.17
N ILE A 253 -5.35 1.10 -20.53
CA ILE A 253 -4.65 0.00 -21.18
C ILE A 253 -5.52 -1.26 -21.13
N GLY A 254 -5.93 -1.77 -22.26
CA GLY A 254 -6.65 -3.05 -22.35
C GLY A 254 -5.69 -4.23 -22.21
N PHE A 255 -5.97 -5.15 -21.28
CA PHE A 255 -5.22 -6.38 -21.13
C PHE A 255 -6.08 -7.58 -21.50
N LYS A 256 -5.82 -8.17 -22.67
CA LYS A 256 -6.59 -9.29 -23.19
C LYS A 256 -6.08 -10.62 -22.63
N LEU A 257 -6.96 -11.36 -21.94
CA LEU A 257 -6.67 -12.72 -21.47
C LEU A 257 -7.36 -13.75 -22.37
N THR A 258 -6.59 -14.75 -22.79
CA THR A 258 -7.06 -15.88 -23.61
C THR A 258 -6.55 -17.19 -23.04
N GLY A 259 -7.15 -18.32 -23.48
CA GLY A 259 -6.73 -19.65 -22.99
C GLY A 259 -7.07 -19.88 -21.52
N LYS A 260 -6.47 -20.90 -20.94
CA LYS A 260 -6.62 -21.31 -19.51
C LYS A 260 -5.27 -21.66 -18.92
N LEU A 261 -5.14 -21.53 -17.61
CA LEU A 261 -3.97 -22.00 -16.87
C LEU A 261 -3.83 -23.51 -17.01
N GLN A 262 -2.57 -23.96 -17.11
CA GLN A 262 -2.25 -25.40 -17.12
C GLN A 262 -2.28 -25.96 -15.69
N GLU A 263 -2.48 -27.26 -15.55
CA GLU A 263 -2.42 -27.95 -14.27
C GLU A 263 -1.04 -27.73 -13.59
N GLY A 264 -1.06 -27.47 -12.30
CA GLY A 264 0.15 -27.17 -11.52
C GLY A 264 0.57 -25.70 -11.53
N ILE A 265 -0.06 -24.85 -12.35
CA ILE A 265 0.17 -23.40 -12.39
C ILE A 265 -0.88 -22.69 -11.52
N THR A 266 -0.44 -21.76 -10.70
CA THR A 266 -1.29 -21.08 -9.72
C THR A 266 -1.69 -19.66 -10.18
N ALA A 267 -2.72 -19.09 -9.54
CA ALA A 267 -3.07 -17.68 -9.70
C ALA A 267 -1.88 -16.75 -9.43
N THR A 268 -1.00 -17.12 -8.49
CA THR A 268 0.22 -16.36 -8.18
C THR A 268 1.17 -16.29 -9.39
N ASP A 269 1.36 -17.39 -10.11
CA ASP A 269 2.21 -17.42 -11.31
C ASP A 269 1.64 -16.51 -12.40
N LEU A 270 0.32 -16.51 -12.57
CA LEU A 270 -0.39 -15.62 -13.49
C LEU A 270 -0.19 -14.15 -13.11
N VAL A 271 -0.42 -13.79 -11.85
CA VAL A 271 -0.31 -12.39 -11.42
C VAL A 271 1.12 -11.87 -11.51
N LEU A 272 2.13 -12.68 -11.20
CA LEU A 272 3.53 -12.29 -11.35
C LEU A 272 3.90 -12.06 -12.82
N THR A 273 3.36 -12.89 -13.73
CA THR A 273 3.54 -12.73 -15.19
C THR A 273 2.90 -11.42 -15.67
N ILE A 274 1.66 -11.16 -15.30
CA ILE A 274 0.95 -9.91 -15.63
C ILE A 274 1.68 -8.68 -15.06
N THR A 275 2.14 -8.76 -13.82
CA THR A 275 2.88 -7.68 -13.14
C THR A 275 4.15 -7.32 -13.92
N GLN A 276 4.93 -8.31 -14.35
CA GLN A 276 6.12 -8.10 -15.18
C GLN A 276 5.77 -7.44 -16.51
N MET A 277 4.75 -7.95 -17.23
CA MET A 277 4.35 -7.44 -18.54
C MET A 277 3.86 -5.99 -18.47
N LEU A 278 3.01 -5.66 -17.50
CA LEU A 278 2.48 -4.32 -17.32
C LEU A 278 3.56 -3.33 -16.86
N ARG A 279 4.47 -3.77 -15.99
CA ARG A 279 5.59 -2.92 -15.58
C ARG A 279 6.52 -2.59 -16.76
N GLN A 280 6.79 -3.56 -17.63
CA GLN A 280 7.55 -3.36 -18.87
C GLN A 280 6.82 -2.46 -19.86
N LYS A 281 5.48 -2.54 -19.93
CA LYS A 281 4.65 -1.66 -20.77
C LYS A 281 4.67 -0.21 -20.31
N GLY A 282 4.86 0.06 -19.03
CA GLY A 282 4.85 1.42 -18.47
C GLY A 282 3.43 1.97 -18.32
N VAL A 283 2.70 1.43 -17.34
CA VAL A 283 1.29 1.79 -17.07
C VAL A 283 1.12 2.75 -15.88
N VAL A 284 2.18 3.41 -15.46
CA VAL A 284 2.15 4.33 -14.30
C VAL A 284 1.14 5.45 -14.55
N GLY A 285 0.23 5.64 -13.58
CA GLY A 285 -0.83 6.64 -13.64
C GLY A 285 -1.99 6.32 -14.58
N LYS A 286 -1.97 5.18 -15.27
CA LYS A 286 -3.02 4.73 -16.18
C LYS A 286 -3.97 3.76 -15.49
N PHE A 287 -5.15 3.57 -16.07
CA PHE A 287 -6.04 2.46 -15.73
C PHE A 287 -5.65 1.24 -16.57
N VAL A 288 -5.76 0.06 -15.99
CA VAL A 288 -5.71 -1.21 -16.72
C VAL A 288 -7.10 -1.85 -16.64
N GLU A 289 -7.63 -2.27 -17.78
CA GLU A 289 -8.91 -2.97 -17.84
C GLU A 289 -8.72 -4.34 -18.51
N PHE A 290 -9.11 -5.38 -17.80
CA PHE A 290 -8.98 -6.76 -18.25
C PHE A 290 -10.18 -7.17 -19.11
N TYR A 291 -9.94 -7.83 -20.23
CA TYR A 291 -10.99 -8.28 -21.16
C TYR A 291 -10.58 -9.56 -21.89
N GLY A 292 -11.45 -10.08 -22.72
CA GLY A 292 -11.23 -11.28 -23.52
C GLY A 292 -11.94 -12.51 -22.97
N ASP A 293 -11.94 -13.59 -23.76
CA ASP A 293 -12.73 -14.77 -23.46
C ASP A 293 -12.15 -15.60 -22.31
N GLY A 294 -10.83 -15.46 -22.02
CA GLY A 294 -10.19 -16.13 -20.88
C GLY A 294 -10.78 -15.74 -19.51
N LEU A 295 -11.48 -14.59 -19.43
CA LEU A 295 -12.15 -14.19 -18.19
C LEU A 295 -13.30 -15.12 -17.80
N ALA A 296 -13.94 -15.79 -18.72
CA ALA A 296 -15.07 -16.68 -18.42
C ALA A 296 -14.69 -17.84 -17.49
N ASP A 297 -13.46 -18.30 -17.61
CA ASP A 297 -12.93 -19.43 -16.83
C ASP A 297 -12.02 -19.00 -15.68
N LEU A 298 -11.85 -17.68 -15.47
CA LEU A 298 -11.00 -17.13 -14.41
C LEU A 298 -11.86 -16.85 -13.17
N PRO A 299 -11.66 -17.60 -12.05
CA PRO A 299 -12.39 -17.39 -10.80
C PRO A 299 -12.24 -15.96 -10.29
N LEU A 300 -13.24 -15.46 -9.54
CA LEU A 300 -13.18 -14.09 -9.01
C LEU A 300 -11.98 -13.90 -8.09
N ALA A 301 -11.63 -14.87 -7.28
CA ALA A 301 -10.46 -14.81 -6.41
C ALA A 301 -9.16 -14.57 -7.19
N ASP A 302 -9.00 -15.17 -8.37
CA ASP A 302 -7.85 -14.92 -9.26
C ASP A 302 -7.87 -13.49 -9.82
N ARG A 303 -9.06 -12.99 -10.24
CA ARG A 303 -9.23 -11.60 -10.68
C ARG A 303 -8.86 -10.62 -9.56
N ALA A 304 -9.30 -10.89 -8.34
CA ALA A 304 -8.98 -10.09 -7.15
C ALA A 304 -7.47 -10.10 -6.85
N THR A 305 -6.81 -11.26 -6.99
CA THR A 305 -5.35 -11.40 -6.85
C THR A 305 -4.60 -10.54 -7.88
N ILE A 306 -5.03 -10.53 -9.13
CA ILE A 306 -4.45 -9.70 -10.20
C ILE A 306 -4.69 -8.22 -9.92
N ALA A 307 -5.90 -7.84 -9.55
CA ALA A 307 -6.27 -6.46 -9.23
C ALA A 307 -5.53 -5.93 -8.00
N ASN A 308 -5.28 -6.77 -7.00
CA ASN A 308 -4.51 -6.45 -5.79
C ASN A 308 -3.12 -5.91 -6.13
N MET A 309 -2.45 -6.49 -7.13
CA MET A 309 -1.08 -6.12 -7.52
C MET A 309 -1.01 -4.89 -8.45
N ALA A 310 -2.11 -4.11 -8.60
CA ALA A 310 -2.09 -2.90 -9.43
C ALA A 310 -0.99 -1.89 -9.00
N PRO A 311 -0.75 -1.62 -7.72
CA PRO A 311 0.35 -0.78 -7.29
C PRO A 311 1.74 -1.32 -7.71
N GLU A 312 1.93 -2.63 -7.69
CA GLU A 312 3.19 -3.28 -8.01
C GLU A 312 3.49 -3.22 -9.53
N TYR A 313 2.48 -3.35 -10.40
CA TYR A 313 2.70 -3.10 -11.82
C TYR A 313 2.59 -1.61 -12.22
N GLY A 314 2.22 -0.72 -11.28
CA GLY A 314 2.28 0.73 -11.41
C GLY A 314 1.00 1.38 -11.92
N ALA A 315 -0.09 0.65 -12.11
CA ALA A 315 -1.37 1.22 -12.55
C ALA A 315 -2.16 1.83 -11.38
N THR A 316 -3.06 2.75 -11.69
CA THR A 316 -3.99 3.29 -10.71
C THR A 316 -5.01 2.25 -10.27
N CYS A 317 -5.48 1.40 -11.19
CA CYS A 317 -6.38 0.28 -10.92
C CYS A 317 -6.19 -0.84 -11.96
N GLY A 318 -6.69 -2.05 -11.63
CA GLY A 318 -6.74 -3.21 -12.52
C GLY A 318 -8.16 -3.76 -12.59
N PHE A 319 -8.99 -3.15 -13.44
CA PHE A 319 -10.45 -3.31 -13.43
C PHE A 319 -10.91 -4.54 -14.22
N PHE A 320 -11.83 -5.30 -13.62
CA PHE A 320 -12.53 -6.40 -14.25
C PHE A 320 -14.02 -6.09 -14.41
N PRO A 321 -14.65 -6.46 -15.53
CA PRO A 321 -16.09 -6.25 -15.71
C PRO A 321 -16.91 -7.24 -14.87
N ILE A 322 -18.14 -6.83 -14.55
CA ILE A 322 -19.13 -7.68 -13.86
C ILE A 322 -19.70 -8.71 -14.83
N ASP A 323 -19.80 -9.98 -14.39
CA ASP A 323 -20.37 -11.10 -15.11
C ASP A 323 -20.97 -12.16 -14.16
N GLU A 324 -21.32 -13.34 -14.69
CA GLU A 324 -21.85 -14.47 -13.90
C GLU A 324 -20.89 -14.92 -12.80
N VAL A 325 -19.57 -14.87 -13.04
CA VAL A 325 -18.55 -15.21 -12.03
C VAL A 325 -18.63 -14.25 -10.83
N THR A 326 -18.84 -12.97 -11.10
CA THR A 326 -19.06 -11.95 -10.06
C THR A 326 -20.33 -12.27 -9.24
N LEU A 327 -21.45 -12.58 -9.90
CA LEU A 327 -22.69 -12.92 -9.18
C LEU A 327 -22.53 -14.19 -8.33
N GLY A 328 -21.81 -15.19 -8.85
CA GLY A 328 -21.49 -16.43 -8.13
C GLY A 328 -20.71 -16.15 -6.85
N TYR A 329 -19.73 -15.25 -6.92
CA TYR A 329 -18.93 -14.85 -5.75
C TYR A 329 -19.75 -14.06 -4.73
N LEU A 330 -20.59 -13.11 -5.17
CA LEU A 330 -21.50 -12.38 -4.28
C LEU A 330 -22.44 -13.33 -3.53
N LYS A 331 -22.94 -14.38 -4.21
CA LYS A 331 -23.75 -15.42 -3.59
C LYS A 331 -22.92 -16.24 -2.58
N LEU A 332 -21.72 -16.69 -2.94
CA LEU A 332 -20.83 -17.45 -2.04
C LEU A 332 -20.53 -16.68 -0.76
N THR A 333 -20.26 -15.38 -0.89
CA THR A 333 -19.91 -14.50 0.23
C THR A 333 -21.14 -13.93 0.98
N GLY A 334 -22.34 -14.47 0.72
CA GLY A 334 -23.55 -14.24 1.51
C GLY A 334 -24.28 -12.94 1.23
N ARG A 335 -24.03 -12.26 0.06
CA ARG A 335 -24.87 -11.11 -0.31
C ARG A 335 -26.30 -11.55 -0.57
N GLN A 336 -27.27 -10.71 -0.17
CA GLN A 336 -28.68 -11.01 -0.29
C GLN A 336 -29.12 -11.14 -1.76
N SER A 337 -30.12 -11.98 -2.02
CA SER A 337 -30.60 -12.28 -3.38
C SER A 337 -31.13 -11.06 -4.14
N ASP A 338 -31.77 -10.12 -3.45
CA ASP A 338 -32.24 -8.86 -4.02
C ASP A 338 -31.09 -7.93 -4.43
N ARG A 339 -29.99 -7.91 -3.64
CA ARG A 339 -28.76 -7.22 -4.00
C ARG A 339 -28.13 -7.83 -5.25
N ILE A 340 -28.03 -9.13 -5.34
CA ILE A 340 -27.48 -9.83 -6.51
C ILE A 340 -28.31 -9.54 -7.76
N ALA A 341 -29.65 -9.58 -7.65
CA ALA A 341 -30.56 -9.24 -8.74
C ALA A 341 -30.39 -7.77 -9.19
N LEU A 342 -30.20 -6.85 -8.23
CA LEU A 342 -29.92 -5.44 -8.54
C LEU A 342 -28.59 -5.28 -9.29
N VAL A 343 -27.53 -5.94 -8.85
CA VAL A 343 -26.20 -5.88 -9.50
C VAL A 343 -26.29 -6.34 -10.95
N GLU A 344 -26.97 -7.45 -11.21
CA GLU A 344 -27.19 -7.97 -12.56
C GLU A 344 -27.97 -6.99 -13.43
N ALA A 345 -29.15 -6.55 -12.96
CA ALA A 345 -30.03 -5.67 -13.70
C ALA A 345 -29.39 -4.30 -13.99
N TYR A 346 -28.75 -3.72 -12.99
CA TYR A 346 -28.07 -2.43 -13.11
C TYR A 346 -26.89 -2.51 -14.10
N SER A 347 -26.03 -3.52 -13.96
CA SER A 347 -24.84 -3.68 -14.81
C SER A 347 -25.22 -3.88 -16.29
N LYS A 348 -26.30 -4.62 -16.55
CA LYS A 348 -26.85 -4.80 -17.90
C LYS A 348 -27.44 -3.50 -18.45
N ALA A 349 -28.21 -2.76 -17.64
CA ALA A 349 -28.82 -1.49 -18.04
C ALA A 349 -27.79 -0.40 -18.37
N GLN A 350 -26.65 -0.42 -17.69
CA GLN A 350 -25.55 0.57 -17.84
C GLN A 350 -24.47 0.15 -18.85
N GLY A 351 -24.57 -1.04 -19.44
CA GLY A 351 -23.52 -1.57 -20.33
C GLY A 351 -22.18 -1.83 -19.62
N LEU A 352 -22.24 -2.14 -18.32
CA LEU A 352 -21.10 -2.56 -17.50
C LEU A 352 -20.91 -4.08 -17.49
N TRP A 353 -21.95 -4.82 -17.88
CA TRP A 353 -21.94 -6.27 -17.97
C TRP A 353 -20.96 -6.77 -19.06
N ARG A 354 -20.21 -7.83 -18.77
CA ARG A 354 -19.34 -8.47 -19.76
C ARG A 354 -20.15 -9.40 -20.66
N ASN A 355 -20.07 -9.19 -21.96
CA ASN A 355 -20.56 -10.11 -22.96
C ASN A 355 -19.38 -10.81 -23.64
N ALA A 356 -19.60 -12.04 -24.12
CA ALA A 356 -18.61 -12.74 -24.93
C ALA A 356 -18.28 -11.95 -26.20
N GLY A 357 -17.00 -11.79 -26.50
CA GLY A 357 -16.55 -11.03 -27.65
C GLY A 357 -16.59 -9.50 -27.50
N ASP A 358 -16.85 -8.96 -26.30
CA ASP A 358 -16.74 -7.53 -26.05
C ASP A 358 -15.31 -7.03 -26.35
N GLU A 359 -15.19 -6.04 -27.22
CA GLU A 359 -13.93 -5.39 -27.62
C GLU A 359 -14.07 -3.86 -27.38
N PRO A 360 -13.87 -3.36 -26.15
CA PRO A 360 -13.82 -1.94 -25.88
C PRO A 360 -12.65 -1.26 -26.61
N VAL A 361 -12.74 0.05 -26.79
CA VAL A 361 -11.64 0.85 -27.35
C VAL A 361 -10.71 1.26 -26.20
N PHE A 362 -9.43 1.02 -26.35
CA PHE A 362 -8.40 1.36 -25.37
C PHE A 362 -7.37 2.34 -25.93
N THR A 363 -6.62 3.00 -25.05
CA THR A 363 -5.45 3.82 -25.44
C THR A 363 -4.41 2.94 -26.12
N ASP A 364 -4.11 1.81 -25.53
CA ASP A 364 -3.20 0.77 -26.04
C ASP A 364 -3.61 -0.59 -25.46
N THR A 365 -3.03 -1.68 -25.98
CA THR A 365 -3.41 -3.03 -25.56
C THR A 365 -2.22 -3.96 -25.36
N LEU A 366 -2.41 -4.95 -24.49
CA LEU A 366 -1.55 -6.11 -24.30
C LEU A 366 -2.41 -7.38 -24.37
N SER A 367 -1.78 -8.52 -24.64
CA SER A 367 -2.45 -9.83 -24.60
C SER A 367 -1.57 -10.89 -23.98
N LEU A 368 -2.22 -11.82 -23.28
CA LEU A 368 -1.57 -13.02 -22.69
C LEU A 368 -2.45 -14.24 -22.93
N ASP A 369 -1.85 -15.27 -23.52
CA ASP A 369 -2.40 -16.62 -23.51
C ASP A 369 -2.01 -17.28 -22.17
N MET A 370 -2.98 -17.52 -21.30
CA MET A 370 -2.75 -18.07 -19.96
C MET A 370 -2.12 -19.46 -19.98
N SER A 371 -2.24 -20.21 -21.08
CA SER A 371 -1.61 -21.52 -21.23
C SER A 371 -0.07 -21.45 -21.30
N THR A 372 0.49 -20.26 -21.53
CA THR A 372 1.95 -20.02 -21.61
C THR A 372 2.58 -19.67 -20.26
N VAL A 373 1.77 -19.46 -19.22
CA VAL A 373 2.26 -19.10 -17.88
C VAL A 373 3.04 -20.27 -17.28
N GLN A 374 4.15 -19.95 -16.61
CA GLN A 374 5.04 -20.92 -15.99
C GLN A 374 5.23 -20.63 -14.50
N ALA A 375 5.49 -21.67 -13.71
CA ALA A 375 5.76 -21.57 -12.28
C ALA A 375 6.90 -20.59 -12.00
N SER A 376 6.67 -19.63 -11.12
CA SER A 376 7.53 -18.48 -10.93
C SER A 376 7.55 -18.00 -9.49
N LEU A 377 8.65 -17.33 -9.12
CA LEU A 377 8.73 -16.44 -7.96
C LEU A 377 8.96 -15.00 -8.44
N ALA A 378 8.85 -14.03 -7.52
CA ALA A 378 9.36 -12.69 -7.77
C ALA A 378 10.39 -12.31 -6.71
N GLY A 379 11.53 -11.82 -7.13
CA GLY A 379 12.62 -11.46 -6.23
C GLY A 379 13.96 -11.31 -6.96
N PRO A 380 15.01 -11.05 -6.19
CA PRO A 380 15.09 -11.06 -4.71
C PRO A 380 14.70 -9.74 -4.02
N LYS A 381 14.31 -8.68 -4.76
CA LYS A 381 14.14 -7.34 -4.18
C LYS A 381 12.82 -6.62 -4.55
N ARG A 382 12.18 -7.00 -5.66
CA ARG A 382 10.99 -6.27 -6.16
C ARG A 382 9.92 -7.23 -6.69
N PRO A 383 8.63 -6.89 -6.56
CA PRO A 383 7.52 -7.74 -7.01
C PRO A 383 7.47 -7.98 -8.52
N GLN A 384 7.97 -7.04 -9.33
CA GLN A 384 8.01 -7.15 -10.78
C GLN A 384 9.21 -7.94 -11.32
N ASP A 385 10.18 -8.27 -10.49
CA ASP A 385 11.36 -9.07 -10.87
C ASP A 385 10.99 -10.56 -10.86
N ARG A 386 10.16 -10.96 -11.83
CA ARG A 386 9.70 -12.35 -11.96
C ARG A 386 10.85 -13.25 -12.42
N VAL A 387 11.00 -14.38 -11.74
CA VAL A 387 12.02 -15.42 -12.00
C VAL A 387 11.30 -16.77 -12.12
N LEU A 388 11.61 -17.54 -13.16
CA LEU A 388 11.11 -18.91 -13.28
C LEU A 388 11.60 -19.77 -12.11
N LEU A 389 10.77 -20.68 -11.62
CA LEU A 389 11.11 -21.55 -10.49
C LEU A 389 12.46 -22.28 -10.70
N SER A 390 12.73 -22.75 -11.92
CA SER A 390 13.99 -23.39 -12.30
C SER A 390 15.22 -22.45 -12.32
N GLU A 391 15.02 -21.13 -12.41
CA GLU A 391 16.10 -20.14 -12.50
C GLU A 391 16.39 -19.45 -11.16
N VAL A 392 15.63 -19.74 -10.11
CA VAL A 392 15.77 -19.12 -8.79
C VAL A 392 17.18 -19.33 -8.20
N PRO A 393 17.75 -20.56 -8.20
CA PRO A 393 19.10 -20.79 -7.68
C PRO A 393 20.18 -20.01 -8.44
N LYS A 394 20.07 -19.93 -9.75
CA LYS A 394 20.99 -19.21 -10.62
C LYS A 394 20.91 -17.70 -10.37
N THR A 395 19.70 -17.16 -10.21
CA THR A 395 19.47 -15.74 -9.90
C THR A 395 20.10 -15.37 -8.56
N PHE A 396 19.91 -16.18 -7.52
CA PHE A 396 20.54 -15.97 -6.22
C PHE A 396 22.06 -16.05 -6.30
N ASN A 397 22.64 -17.05 -6.97
CA ASN A 397 24.08 -17.21 -7.11
C ASN A 397 24.72 -16.02 -7.86
N ALA A 398 24.06 -15.51 -8.91
CA ALA A 398 24.50 -14.32 -9.64
C ALA A 398 24.54 -13.07 -8.74
N LEU A 399 23.52 -12.90 -7.87
CA LEU A 399 23.51 -11.82 -6.88
C LEU A 399 24.67 -11.94 -5.89
N MET A 400 24.96 -13.16 -5.41
CA MET A 400 26.09 -13.42 -4.50
C MET A 400 27.44 -13.08 -5.16
N GLU A 401 27.62 -13.44 -6.42
CA GLU A 401 28.84 -13.08 -7.16
C GLU A 401 29.06 -11.57 -7.26
N LEU A 402 27.99 -10.81 -7.53
CA LEU A 402 28.02 -9.35 -7.59
C LEU A 402 28.37 -8.72 -6.23
N THR A 403 27.86 -9.30 -5.15
CA THR A 403 28.12 -8.82 -3.78
C THR A 403 29.55 -9.12 -3.33
N LEU A 404 30.14 -10.24 -3.77
CA LEU A 404 31.48 -10.67 -3.40
C LEU A 404 32.59 -10.08 -4.27
N LYS A 405 32.28 -9.61 -5.51
CA LYS A 405 33.27 -9.01 -6.43
C LYS A 405 34.04 -7.82 -5.85
N PRO A 406 33.40 -6.81 -5.24
CA PRO A 406 34.10 -5.66 -4.67
C PRO A 406 35.08 -6.05 -3.56
N ALA A 407 34.72 -7.06 -2.75
CA ALA A 407 35.60 -7.57 -1.70
C ALA A 407 36.83 -8.33 -2.24
N LYS A 408 36.66 -9.07 -3.36
CA LYS A 408 37.79 -9.72 -4.05
C LYS A 408 38.72 -8.73 -4.71
N GLU A 409 38.19 -7.73 -5.42
CA GLU A 409 39.00 -6.67 -6.07
C GLU A 409 39.72 -5.80 -5.05
N ALA A 410 39.09 -5.46 -3.91
CA ALA A 410 39.73 -4.76 -2.81
C ALA A 410 40.89 -5.59 -2.20
N LYS A 411 40.68 -6.90 -2.08
CA LYS A 411 41.71 -7.84 -1.60
C LYS A 411 42.86 -7.95 -2.58
N GLU A 412 42.61 -8.13 -3.86
CA GLU A 412 43.65 -8.20 -4.91
C GLU A 412 44.45 -6.88 -5.00
N ARG A 413 43.82 -5.72 -4.82
CA ARG A 413 44.47 -4.42 -4.71
C ARG A 413 45.38 -4.35 -3.48
N LEU A 414 44.90 -4.78 -2.29
CA LEU A 414 45.67 -4.79 -1.06
C LEU A 414 46.90 -5.72 -1.16
N GLU A 415 46.76 -6.90 -1.79
CA GLU A 415 47.82 -7.87 -2.02
C GLU A 415 48.87 -7.31 -3.02
N ASN A 416 48.42 -6.59 -4.05
CA ASN A 416 49.29 -5.96 -5.04
C ASN A 416 50.02 -4.69 -4.52
N GLU A 417 49.43 -3.99 -3.53
CA GLU A 417 50.04 -2.80 -2.92
C GLU A 417 50.97 -3.09 -1.73
N GLY A 418 51.24 -4.36 -1.45
CA GLY A 418 52.30 -4.78 -0.48
C GLY A 418 51.94 -4.57 1.01
N GLY A 419 50.64 -4.41 1.30
CA GLY A 419 50.16 -4.28 2.68
C GLY A 419 50.14 -5.60 3.43
N GLY A 420 51.28 -5.99 4.00
CA GLY A 420 51.34 -7.11 4.95
C GLY A 420 50.89 -6.70 6.34
N GLY A 421 49.91 -7.37 6.91
CA GLY A 421 49.50 -7.17 8.29
C GLY A 421 48.05 -7.57 8.61
N THR A 422 47.72 -7.52 9.82
CA THR A 422 46.53 -8.01 10.53
C THR A 422 45.11 -7.85 9.88
N ALA A 423 44.97 -6.94 8.93
CA ALA A 423 43.69 -6.78 8.18
C ALA A 423 43.42 -7.94 7.19
N VAL A 424 44.50 -8.65 6.74
CA VAL A 424 44.39 -9.79 5.81
C VAL A 424 43.90 -11.05 6.53
N GLU A 425 44.15 -11.18 7.83
CA GLU A 425 43.71 -12.34 8.62
C GLU A 425 42.18 -12.25 8.92
N ALA A 426 41.70 -11.06 9.22
CA ALA A 426 40.23 -10.85 9.40
C ALA A 426 39.44 -11.09 8.10
N THR A 427 40.01 -10.72 6.92
CA THR A 427 39.40 -10.96 5.61
C THR A 427 39.57 -12.41 5.14
N LYS A 428 40.62 -13.10 5.55
CA LYS A 428 40.82 -14.54 5.27
C LYS A 428 39.86 -15.43 6.06
N ALA A 429 39.54 -15.06 7.31
CA ALA A 429 38.55 -15.77 8.13
C ALA A 429 37.14 -15.78 7.49
N ASN A 430 36.78 -14.71 6.77
CA ASN A 430 35.52 -14.61 6.07
C ASN A 430 35.42 -15.34 4.71
N ILE A 431 36.48 -15.98 4.23
CA ILE A 431 36.54 -16.67 2.93
C ILE A 431 36.76 -18.18 3.08
N GLN A 432 37.19 -18.67 4.23
CA GLN A 432 37.25 -20.12 4.51
C GLN A 432 35.95 -20.58 5.14
N HIS A 433 35.21 -21.34 4.39
CA HIS A 433 33.93 -21.92 4.63
C HIS A 433 33.89 -22.90 5.82
N GLU A 434 33.84 -22.37 7.02
CA GLU A 434 33.09 -23.05 8.07
C GLU A 434 31.72 -22.33 8.12
N SER A 435 30.65 -23.03 7.74
CA SER A 435 29.31 -22.53 7.93
C SER A 435 29.13 -22.22 9.42
N PRO A 436 28.78 -20.97 9.80
CA PRO A 436 28.53 -20.68 11.20
C PRO A 436 27.45 -21.60 11.69
N SER A 437 27.66 -22.18 12.86
CA SER A 437 26.63 -22.99 13.48
C SER A 437 25.75 -22.12 14.39
N CYS A 438 24.46 -22.38 14.37
CA CYS A 438 23.51 -21.87 15.36
C CYS A 438 22.91 -23.03 16.15
N VAL A 439 22.72 -22.82 17.44
CA VAL A 439 22.11 -23.84 18.32
C VAL A 439 20.63 -23.52 18.47
N ILE A 440 19.77 -24.42 17.97
CA ILE A 440 18.32 -24.30 18.06
C ILE A 440 17.81 -25.53 18.80
N GLU A 441 17.04 -25.34 19.87
CA GLU A 441 16.51 -26.42 20.72
C GLU A 441 17.59 -27.42 21.19
N GLY A 442 18.80 -26.92 21.44
CA GLY A 442 19.92 -27.73 21.91
C GLY A 442 20.65 -28.55 20.82
N GLN A 443 20.28 -28.36 19.56
CA GLN A 443 20.96 -28.97 18.41
C GLN A 443 21.67 -27.92 17.57
N GLU A 444 22.85 -28.29 17.07
CA GLU A 444 23.70 -27.43 16.25
C GLU A 444 23.38 -27.61 14.75
N TYR A 445 23.14 -26.50 14.08
CA TYR A 445 22.82 -26.46 12.66
C TYR A 445 23.74 -25.48 11.94
N PRO A 446 24.28 -25.86 10.75
CA PRO A 446 25.03 -24.91 9.91
C PRO A 446 24.05 -23.95 9.22
N LEU A 447 24.32 -22.62 9.30
CA LEU A 447 23.58 -21.61 8.60
C LEU A 447 24.41 -21.05 7.44
N ASN A 448 23.83 -20.94 6.24
CA ASN A 448 24.55 -20.59 5.02
C ASN A 448 23.91 -19.44 4.26
N HIS A 449 24.66 -18.84 3.33
CA HIS A 449 24.04 -17.95 2.34
C HIS A 449 22.95 -18.68 1.56
N GLY A 450 21.77 -18.05 1.45
CA GLY A 450 20.60 -18.58 0.77
C GLY A 450 19.69 -19.43 1.64
N ASP A 451 20.05 -19.67 2.90
CA ASP A 451 19.11 -20.33 3.82
C ASP A 451 17.87 -19.47 4.05
N VAL A 452 16.73 -20.12 4.00
CA VAL A 452 15.42 -19.50 4.22
C VAL A 452 15.19 -19.42 5.72
N VAL A 453 15.22 -18.21 6.26
CA VAL A 453 15.03 -17.99 7.70
C VAL A 453 13.60 -17.52 8.04
N ILE A 454 12.84 -17.07 7.04
CA ILE A 454 11.40 -16.74 7.15
C ILE A 454 10.64 -17.42 6.03
N SER A 455 9.60 -18.15 6.37
CA SER A 455 8.66 -18.77 5.44
C SER A 455 7.24 -18.45 5.88
N ALA A 456 6.60 -17.45 5.23
CA ALA A 456 5.36 -16.88 5.73
C ALA A 456 4.21 -16.97 4.71
N ILE A 457 3.13 -17.64 5.09
CA ILE A 457 1.84 -17.49 4.40
C ILE A 457 1.18 -16.25 5.00
N THR A 458 1.22 -15.14 4.25
CA THR A 458 0.76 -13.83 4.72
C THR A 458 -0.46 -13.33 3.96
N SER A 459 -1.26 -12.50 4.59
CA SER A 459 -2.63 -12.13 4.21
C SER A 459 -2.79 -11.32 2.92
N CYS A 460 -1.71 -10.78 2.34
CA CYS A 460 -1.83 -9.67 1.40
C CYS A 460 -2.51 -10.02 0.07
N THR A 461 -2.04 -11.04 -0.68
CA THR A 461 -2.49 -11.26 -2.07
C THR A 461 -3.24 -12.57 -2.24
N ASN A 462 -2.72 -13.62 -1.64
CA ASN A 462 -3.10 -14.99 -1.96
C ASN A 462 -4.15 -15.59 -1.02
N THR A 463 -4.29 -15.09 0.21
CA THR A 463 -5.19 -15.70 1.20
C THR A 463 -6.68 -15.51 0.91
N SER A 464 -7.04 -14.52 0.08
CA SER A 464 -8.40 -14.37 -0.46
C SER A 464 -8.78 -15.44 -1.50
N ASN A 465 -7.80 -16.27 -1.90
CA ASN A 465 -7.99 -17.33 -2.90
C ASN A 465 -7.99 -18.71 -2.24
N PRO A 466 -9.16 -19.31 -2.00
CA PRO A 466 -9.25 -20.62 -1.34
C PRO A 466 -8.49 -21.72 -2.06
N SER A 467 -8.41 -21.67 -3.41
CA SER A 467 -7.74 -22.70 -4.20
C SER A 467 -6.26 -22.84 -3.84
N VAL A 468 -5.52 -21.72 -3.77
CA VAL A 468 -4.08 -21.76 -3.45
C VAL A 468 -3.83 -22.02 -1.97
N MET A 469 -4.74 -21.63 -1.09
CA MET A 469 -4.64 -21.90 0.35
C MET A 469 -4.86 -23.38 0.65
N LEU A 470 -5.90 -23.96 0.07
CA LEU A 470 -6.17 -25.40 0.18
C LEU A 470 -5.06 -26.25 -0.48
N ALA A 471 -4.48 -25.77 -1.59
CA ALA A 471 -3.31 -26.41 -2.19
C ALA A 471 -2.09 -26.40 -1.26
N ALA A 472 -1.86 -25.34 -0.50
CA ALA A 472 -0.80 -25.29 0.52
C ALA A 472 -1.04 -26.31 1.65
N GLY A 473 -2.26 -26.42 2.15
CA GLY A 473 -2.64 -27.40 3.14
C GLY A 473 -2.52 -28.85 2.64
N LEU A 474 -2.93 -29.12 1.39
CA LEU A 474 -2.76 -30.44 0.77
C LEU A 474 -1.28 -30.81 0.56
N LEU A 475 -0.45 -29.85 0.17
CA LEU A 475 1.00 -30.03 0.06
C LEU A 475 1.61 -30.37 1.42
N ALA A 476 1.23 -29.63 2.47
CA ALA A 476 1.66 -29.90 3.84
C ALA A 476 1.27 -31.32 4.28
N LYS A 477 0.02 -31.74 4.03
CA LYS A 477 -0.46 -33.11 4.28
C LYS A 477 0.41 -34.15 3.61
N LYS A 478 0.62 -34.05 2.30
CA LYS A 478 1.43 -34.99 1.53
C LYS A 478 2.89 -35.00 2.00
N ALA A 479 3.44 -33.85 2.40
CA ALA A 479 4.79 -33.76 2.95
C ALA A 479 4.92 -34.55 4.27
N ILE A 480 3.99 -34.35 5.22
CA ILE A 480 3.96 -35.09 6.49
C ILE A 480 3.74 -36.60 6.28
N GLU A 481 2.84 -36.99 5.38
CA GLU A 481 2.62 -38.40 5.02
C GLU A 481 3.90 -39.06 4.45
N LYS A 482 4.75 -38.32 3.73
CA LYS A 482 6.07 -38.74 3.27
C LYS A 482 7.15 -38.68 4.36
N GLY A 483 6.91 -37.99 5.50
CA GLY A 483 7.84 -37.83 6.61
C GLY A 483 8.79 -36.64 6.51
N LEU A 484 8.45 -35.68 5.67
CA LEU A 484 9.18 -34.44 5.58
C LEU A 484 8.83 -33.52 6.76
N GLN A 485 9.81 -32.73 7.21
CA GLN A 485 9.66 -31.74 8.27
C GLN A 485 10.25 -30.42 7.82
N ARG A 486 9.73 -29.31 8.38
CA ARG A 486 10.30 -27.98 8.22
C ARG A 486 11.72 -27.93 8.78
N LYS A 487 12.60 -27.13 8.19
CA LYS A 487 13.94 -26.93 8.74
C LYS A 487 13.88 -26.12 10.04
N PRO A 488 14.68 -26.48 11.07
CA PRO A 488 14.63 -25.85 12.40
C PRO A 488 14.92 -24.35 12.39
N TRP A 489 15.78 -23.87 11.47
CA TRP A 489 16.15 -22.46 11.35
C TRP A 489 15.08 -21.60 10.62
N VAL A 490 14.00 -22.20 10.13
CA VAL A 490 12.94 -21.49 9.42
C VAL A 490 11.88 -21.01 10.38
N LYS A 491 11.70 -19.72 10.53
CA LYS A 491 10.54 -19.10 11.15
C LYS A 491 9.36 -19.19 10.19
N SER A 492 8.42 -20.10 10.49
CA SER A 492 7.18 -20.29 9.70
C SER A 492 6.00 -19.64 10.38
N SER A 493 5.03 -19.18 9.59
CA SER A 493 3.80 -18.56 10.12
C SER A 493 2.65 -18.61 9.11
N LEU A 494 1.42 -18.62 9.65
CA LEU A 494 0.18 -18.44 8.90
C LEU A 494 -0.56 -17.22 9.46
N ALA A 495 -0.69 -16.17 8.64
CA ALA A 495 -1.47 -14.98 8.95
C ALA A 495 -2.48 -14.72 7.84
N PRO A 496 -3.69 -15.31 7.88
CA PRO A 496 -4.67 -15.16 6.82
C PRO A 496 -5.34 -13.79 6.82
N GLY A 497 -5.95 -13.45 5.69
CA GLY A 497 -6.63 -12.17 5.52
C GLY A 497 -8.07 -12.13 6.04
N SER A 498 -8.63 -13.27 6.42
CA SER A 498 -9.92 -13.35 7.11
C SER A 498 -10.07 -14.65 7.91
N LYS A 499 -11.00 -14.68 8.87
CA LYS A 499 -11.31 -15.88 9.66
C LYS A 499 -11.93 -16.99 8.81
N VAL A 500 -12.56 -16.68 7.69
CA VAL A 500 -13.10 -17.68 6.76
C VAL A 500 -12.02 -18.63 6.26
N VAL A 501 -10.76 -18.15 6.13
CA VAL A 501 -9.63 -18.99 5.71
C VAL A 501 -9.36 -20.11 6.70
N THR A 502 -9.35 -19.81 7.99
CA THR A 502 -9.17 -20.83 9.03
C THR A 502 -10.35 -21.78 9.11
N ASP A 503 -11.57 -21.28 8.91
CA ASP A 503 -12.77 -22.12 8.89
C ASP A 503 -12.73 -23.18 7.78
N TYR A 504 -12.39 -22.80 6.55
CA TYR A 504 -12.36 -23.79 5.46
C TYR A 504 -11.14 -24.73 5.54
N LEU A 505 -9.97 -24.28 6.04
CA LEU A 505 -8.82 -25.15 6.29
C LEU A 505 -9.15 -26.19 7.35
N LEU A 506 -9.84 -25.80 8.40
CA LEU A 506 -10.32 -26.72 9.46
C LEU A 506 -11.36 -27.70 8.90
N ALA A 507 -12.36 -27.23 8.16
CA ALA A 507 -13.39 -28.06 7.53
C ALA A 507 -12.82 -29.05 6.49
N ALA A 508 -11.72 -28.66 5.84
CA ALA A 508 -10.98 -29.54 4.92
C ALA A 508 -10.07 -30.54 5.67
N GLY A 509 -9.87 -30.38 6.99
CA GLY A 509 -8.98 -31.24 7.79
C GLY A 509 -7.50 -31.02 7.49
N LEU A 510 -7.12 -29.79 7.06
CA LEU A 510 -5.76 -29.49 6.63
C LEU A 510 -4.95 -28.71 7.68
N THR A 511 -5.61 -28.06 8.64
CA THR A 511 -4.98 -27.30 9.72
C THR A 511 -3.93 -28.12 10.51
N PRO A 512 -4.19 -29.36 10.95
CA PRO A 512 -3.20 -30.11 11.73
C PRO A 512 -1.88 -30.36 11.00
N TYR A 513 -1.91 -30.48 9.66
CA TYR A 513 -0.70 -30.69 8.84
C TYR A 513 0.10 -29.40 8.66
N LEU A 514 -0.57 -28.26 8.56
CA LEU A 514 0.08 -26.95 8.55
C LEU A 514 0.74 -26.68 9.91
N ASP A 515 0.04 -26.94 11.01
CA ASP A 515 0.52 -26.77 12.39
C ASP A 515 1.75 -27.65 12.66
N GLU A 516 1.71 -28.93 12.24
CA GLU A 516 2.86 -29.85 12.40
C GLU A 516 4.11 -29.37 11.65
N LEU A 517 3.95 -28.60 10.55
CA LEU A 517 5.06 -27.93 9.87
C LEU A 517 5.37 -26.53 10.44
N GLY A 518 4.72 -26.13 11.53
CA GLY A 518 4.93 -24.85 12.21
C GLY A 518 4.28 -23.67 11.49
N TYR A 519 3.32 -23.90 10.57
CA TYR A 519 2.47 -22.86 10.00
C TYR A 519 1.21 -22.67 10.84
N ASN A 520 1.42 -22.52 12.17
CA ASN A 520 0.37 -22.17 13.09
C ASN A 520 -0.17 -20.77 12.82
N LEU A 521 -1.44 -20.54 13.15
CA LEU A 521 -2.06 -19.24 13.11
C LEU A 521 -1.33 -18.28 14.07
N VAL A 522 -0.88 -17.13 13.57
CA VAL A 522 -0.17 -16.11 14.36
C VAL A 522 -0.95 -14.81 14.51
N GLY A 523 -1.97 -14.58 13.70
CA GLY A 523 -2.80 -13.37 13.68
C GLY A 523 -3.60 -13.27 12.40
N TYR A 524 -4.54 -12.32 12.36
CA TYR A 524 -5.27 -11.93 11.15
C TYR A 524 -4.88 -10.51 10.78
N GLY A 525 -4.48 -10.28 9.53
CA GLY A 525 -4.09 -8.96 9.05
C GLY A 525 -2.69 -8.92 8.45
N CYS A 526 -2.18 -7.72 8.19
CA CYS A 526 -0.91 -7.50 7.51
C CYS A 526 0.26 -7.71 8.47
N THR A 527 1.10 -8.71 8.21
CA THR A 527 2.24 -9.08 9.05
C THR A 527 3.57 -8.92 8.31
N THR A 528 4.09 -9.99 7.76
CA THR A 528 5.46 -10.09 7.23
C THR A 528 5.78 -9.08 6.12
N CYS A 529 4.86 -8.81 5.20
CA CYS A 529 5.14 -7.92 4.06
C CYS A 529 5.21 -6.42 4.43
N ILE A 530 4.86 -6.03 5.65
CA ILE A 530 4.98 -4.63 6.16
C ILE A 530 6.06 -4.45 7.21
N GLY A 531 6.79 -5.53 7.57
CA GLY A 531 7.82 -5.48 8.60
C GLY A 531 7.37 -5.92 9.98
N ASN A 532 6.16 -6.46 10.10
CA ASN A 532 5.65 -7.04 11.35
C ASN A 532 6.00 -8.54 11.48
N SER A 533 7.13 -8.94 10.90
CA SER A 533 7.64 -10.34 11.01
C SER A 533 8.02 -10.74 12.43
N GLY A 534 8.18 -9.76 13.33
CA GLY A 534 8.76 -9.99 14.64
C GLY A 534 10.24 -10.37 14.60
N PRO A 535 10.90 -10.58 15.75
CA PRO A 535 12.31 -10.95 15.83
C PRO A 535 12.55 -12.37 15.27
N LEU A 536 13.74 -12.60 14.73
CA LEU A 536 14.23 -13.96 14.50
C LEU A 536 14.72 -14.56 15.82
N PRO A 537 14.81 -15.90 15.94
CA PRO A 537 15.47 -16.51 17.09
C PRO A 537 16.91 -15.98 17.27
N GLU A 538 17.28 -15.64 18.50
CA GLU A 538 18.57 -14.99 18.83
C GLU A 538 19.78 -15.70 18.22
N PRO A 539 19.92 -17.05 18.25
CA PRO A 539 21.06 -17.73 17.62
C PRO A 539 21.15 -17.51 16.11
N ILE A 540 20.01 -17.33 15.44
CA ILE A 540 19.95 -17.06 13.99
C ILE A 540 20.34 -15.61 13.73
N GLU A 541 19.85 -14.64 14.51
CA GLU A 541 20.25 -13.24 14.41
C GLU A 541 21.75 -13.06 14.60
N GLU A 542 22.31 -13.67 15.65
CA GLU A 542 23.75 -13.64 15.94
C GLU A 542 24.58 -14.23 14.77
N ALA A 543 24.20 -15.40 14.26
CA ALA A 543 24.89 -16.02 13.14
C ALA A 543 24.86 -15.15 11.88
N ILE A 544 23.71 -14.51 11.56
CA ILE A 544 23.58 -13.61 10.41
C ILE A 544 24.50 -12.39 10.58
N GLN A 545 24.50 -11.75 11.75
CA GLN A 545 25.25 -10.52 12.02
C GLN A 545 26.74 -10.76 12.10
N CYS A 546 27.18 -11.80 12.82
CA CYS A 546 28.59 -12.11 13.01
C CYS A 546 29.29 -12.54 11.70
N HIS A 547 28.55 -13.15 10.78
CA HIS A 547 29.13 -13.71 9.55
C HIS A 547 28.64 -13.02 8.27
N ASP A 548 27.91 -11.92 8.40
CA ASP A 548 27.32 -11.13 7.28
C ASP A 548 26.60 -12.02 6.26
N LEU A 549 25.80 -12.97 6.75
CA LEU A 549 25.10 -13.93 5.91
C LEU A 549 24.03 -13.24 5.05
N ASN A 550 23.95 -13.66 3.80
CA ASN A 550 22.86 -13.28 2.91
C ASN A 550 21.79 -14.37 2.94
N VAL A 551 20.89 -14.27 3.91
CA VAL A 551 19.77 -15.19 4.08
C VAL A 551 18.53 -14.74 3.31
N ALA A 552 17.55 -15.62 3.17
CA ALA A 552 16.37 -15.41 2.38
C ALA A 552 15.06 -15.45 3.21
N SER A 553 14.06 -14.73 2.73
CA SER A 553 12.65 -14.96 3.08
C SER A 553 11.86 -15.43 1.87
N VAL A 554 10.87 -16.28 2.08
CA VAL A 554 9.87 -16.67 1.07
C VAL A 554 8.48 -16.41 1.66
N LEU A 555 7.70 -15.58 0.99
CA LEU A 555 6.41 -15.14 1.51
C LEU A 555 5.34 -15.08 0.40
N SER A 556 4.09 -15.34 0.76
CA SER A 556 2.95 -15.27 -0.17
C SER A 556 2.34 -13.86 -0.27
N GLY A 557 3.12 -12.84 0.04
CA GLY A 557 2.70 -11.44 0.01
C GLY A 557 2.77 -10.78 -1.36
N ASN A 558 2.72 -9.45 -1.37
CA ASN A 558 2.78 -8.62 -2.58
C ASN A 558 4.00 -7.70 -2.64
N ARG A 559 4.77 -7.57 -1.55
CA ARG A 559 5.97 -6.74 -1.44
C ARG A 559 7.10 -7.47 -0.77
N ASN A 560 8.28 -7.34 -1.36
CA ASN A 560 9.51 -8.01 -0.93
C ASN A 560 10.72 -7.07 -0.93
N PHE A 561 10.50 -5.78 -0.64
CA PHE A 561 11.60 -4.80 -0.62
C PHE A 561 12.59 -5.12 0.49
N GLU A 562 13.88 -4.94 0.19
CA GLU A 562 14.98 -5.11 1.15
C GLU A 562 14.77 -4.19 2.38
N GLY A 563 14.99 -4.72 3.58
CA GLY A 563 14.80 -4.00 4.85
C GLY A 563 13.35 -3.77 5.25
N ARG A 564 12.37 -4.20 4.42
CA ARG A 564 10.94 -4.10 4.74
C ARG A 564 10.40 -5.36 5.42
N VAL A 565 10.73 -6.55 4.92
CA VAL A 565 10.27 -7.82 5.50
C VAL A 565 10.89 -8.05 6.87
N HIS A 566 12.21 -7.96 6.95
CA HIS A 566 12.97 -8.02 8.19
C HIS A 566 14.34 -7.30 7.99
N PRO A 567 14.85 -6.55 8.98
CA PRO A 567 16.09 -5.76 8.82
C PRO A 567 17.31 -6.58 8.44
N LEU A 568 17.40 -7.83 8.92
CA LEU A 568 18.55 -8.73 8.70
C LEU A 568 18.44 -9.59 7.43
N VAL A 569 17.26 -9.62 6.77
CA VAL A 569 17.01 -10.48 5.60
C VAL A 569 17.18 -9.67 4.31
N LYS A 570 18.27 -9.94 3.59
CA LYS A 570 18.68 -9.15 2.41
C LYS A 570 18.00 -9.59 1.12
N THR A 571 17.53 -10.85 1.03
CA THR A 571 16.86 -11.38 -0.16
C THR A 571 15.46 -11.86 0.19
N ASN A 572 14.47 -11.34 -0.53
CA ASN A 572 13.07 -11.60 -0.22
C ASN A 572 12.34 -12.04 -1.50
N TRP A 573 11.60 -13.15 -1.41
CA TRP A 573 10.98 -13.80 -2.55
C TRP A 573 9.47 -13.94 -2.37
N LEU A 574 8.70 -13.46 -3.34
CA LEU A 574 7.26 -13.69 -3.41
C LEU A 574 6.97 -15.02 -4.10
N ALA A 575 6.14 -15.83 -3.50
CA ALA A 575 5.78 -17.15 -4.00
C ALA A 575 4.30 -17.47 -3.72
N SER A 576 3.75 -18.47 -4.40
CA SER A 576 2.44 -19.01 -4.04
C SER A 576 2.49 -19.69 -2.67
N PRO A 577 1.37 -19.74 -1.90
CA PRO A 577 1.32 -20.43 -0.62
C PRO A 577 1.88 -21.86 -0.64
N PRO A 578 1.60 -22.73 -1.64
CA PRO A 578 2.23 -24.04 -1.71
C PRO A 578 3.75 -23.99 -1.85
N LEU A 579 4.28 -23.04 -2.64
CA LEU A 579 5.73 -22.86 -2.76
C LEU A 579 6.37 -22.29 -1.50
N VAL A 580 5.65 -21.46 -0.73
CA VAL A 580 6.10 -21.02 0.59
C VAL A 580 6.34 -22.24 1.49
N VAL A 581 5.37 -23.16 1.58
CA VAL A 581 5.52 -24.40 2.35
C VAL A 581 6.69 -25.25 1.82
N ALA A 582 6.83 -25.41 0.50
CA ALA A 582 7.92 -26.17 -0.11
C ALA A 582 9.31 -25.60 0.25
N TYR A 583 9.47 -24.28 0.23
CA TYR A 583 10.72 -23.64 0.66
C TYR A 583 10.98 -23.71 2.17
N GLY A 584 9.94 -23.77 3.00
CA GLY A 584 10.07 -24.06 4.42
C GLY A 584 10.61 -25.48 4.68
N LEU A 585 10.18 -26.46 3.87
CA LEU A 585 10.66 -27.85 3.94
C LEU A 585 12.12 -27.96 3.49
N VAL A 586 12.51 -27.35 2.37
CA VAL A 586 13.88 -27.42 1.85
C VAL A 586 14.85 -26.53 2.60
N GLY A 587 14.38 -25.39 3.10
CA GLY A 587 15.13 -24.45 3.95
C GLY A 587 16.25 -23.67 3.25
N ASN A 588 16.35 -23.71 1.91
CA ASN A 588 17.35 -22.97 1.16
C ASN A 588 16.88 -22.60 -0.24
N ILE A 589 17.08 -21.33 -0.63
CA ILE A 589 16.62 -20.79 -1.93
C ILE A 589 17.50 -21.26 -3.11
N ARG A 590 18.68 -21.83 -2.85
CA ARG A 590 19.61 -22.35 -3.85
C ARG A 590 19.25 -23.75 -4.34
N THR A 591 18.22 -24.36 -3.77
CA THR A 591 17.71 -25.68 -4.22
C THR A 591 16.79 -25.48 -5.43
N ASP A 592 17.10 -26.16 -6.53
CA ASP A 592 16.20 -26.22 -7.70
C ASP A 592 15.05 -27.20 -7.42
N LEU A 593 13.91 -26.68 -7.02
CA LEU A 593 12.72 -27.49 -6.70
C LEU A 593 12.16 -28.28 -7.90
N THR A 594 12.58 -27.97 -9.13
CA THR A 594 12.12 -28.65 -10.35
C THR A 594 12.88 -29.96 -10.61
N THR A 595 14.11 -30.07 -10.11
CA THR A 595 15.01 -31.18 -10.42
C THR A 595 15.64 -31.84 -9.19
N GLN A 596 15.76 -31.14 -8.06
CA GLN A 596 16.40 -31.63 -6.84
C GLN A 596 15.36 -32.09 -5.81
N PRO A 597 15.69 -33.06 -4.95
CA PRO A 597 14.78 -33.50 -3.90
C PRO A 597 14.64 -32.44 -2.81
N ILE A 598 13.44 -32.32 -2.23
CA ILE A 598 13.12 -31.48 -1.09
C ILE A 598 13.69 -32.07 0.21
N GLY A 599 13.72 -33.40 0.28
CA GLY A 599 14.22 -34.14 1.45
C GLY A 599 14.17 -35.65 1.22
N GLN A 600 14.35 -36.41 2.30
CA GLN A 600 14.24 -37.87 2.31
C GLN A 600 12.93 -38.28 2.99
N GLY A 601 12.21 -39.21 2.37
CA GLY A 601 11.02 -39.80 2.94
C GLY A 601 11.28 -40.75 4.10
N LYS A 602 10.21 -41.21 4.77
CA LYS A 602 10.27 -42.23 5.83
C LYS A 602 10.95 -43.53 5.39
N ASP A 603 10.92 -43.82 4.10
CA ASP A 603 11.51 -44.99 3.46
C ASP A 603 12.97 -44.75 3.01
N GLY A 604 13.54 -43.58 3.31
CA GLY A 604 14.90 -43.18 2.91
C GLY A 604 15.04 -42.81 1.44
N GLN A 605 13.94 -42.79 0.67
CA GLN A 605 13.96 -42.36 -0.73
C GLN A 605 13.88 -40.86 -0.86
N PRO A 606 14.49 -40.26 -1.90
CA PRO A 606 14.37 -38.83 -2.15
C PRO A 606 12.93 -38.46 -2.54
N VAL A 607 12.40 -37.39 -1.92
CA VAL A 607 11.08 -36.83 -2.22
C VAL A 607 11.25 -35.53 -3.00
N TYR A 608 10.58 -35.41 -4.13
CA TYR A 608 10.61 -34.26 -5.03
C TYR A 608 9.31 -33.45 -4.90
N LEU A 609 9.35 -32.19 -5.35
CA LEU A 609 8.17 -31.33 -5.33
C LEU A 609 6.95 -31.98 -6.03
N LYS A 610 7.15 -32.61 -7.18
CA LYS A 610 6.10 -33.31 -7.93
C LYS A 610 5.41 -34.45 -7.15
N ASP A 611 6.10 -35.03 -6.17
CA ASP A 611 5.57 -36.16 -5.39
C ASP A 611 4.60 -35.70 -4.30
N ILE A 612 4.64 -34.41 -3.93
CA ILE A 612 3.79 -33.80 -2.90
C ILE A 612 2.91 -32.67 -3.45
N TRP A 613 3.09 -32.26 -4.72
CA TRP A 613 2.22 -31.25 -5.33
C TRP A 613 0.80 -31.81 -5.50
N PRO A 614 -0.24 -31.08 -5.04
CA PRO A 614 -1.61 -31.57 -5.19
C PRO A 614 -2.08 -31.47 -6.64
N SER A 615 -2.85 -32.45 -7.08
CA SER A 615 -3.54 -32.40 -8.37
C SER A 615 -4.74 -31.47 -8.33
N GLN A 616 -5.21 -30.97 -9.47
CA GLN A 616 -6.40 -30.12 -9.54
C GLN A 616 -7.63 -30.84 -8.97
N ALA A 617 -7.78 -32.12 -9.20
CA ALA A 617 -8.89 -32.92 -8.67
C ALA A 617 -8.90 -32.97 -7.14
N GLU A 618 -7.73 -33.05 -6.48
CA GLU A 618 -7.63 -32.99 -5.02
C GLU A 618 -8.01 -31.60 -4.50
N ILE A 619 -7.58 -30.55 -5.17
CA ILE A 619 -7.93 -29.16 -4.81
C ILE A 619 -9.43 -28.95 -4.96
N ASP A 620 -10.03 -29.35 -6.09
CA ASP A 620 -11.46 -29.20 -6.36
C ASP A 620 -12.32 -29.95 -5.31
N ALA A 621 -11.88 -31.14 -4.87
CA ALA A 621 -12.58 -31.91 -3.87
C ALA A 621 -12.67 -31.22 -2.51
N VAL A 622 -11.61 -30.53 -2.08
CA VAL A 622 -11.60 -29.78 -0.80
C VAL A 622 -12.21 -28.39 -0.96
N LEU A 623 -12.14 -27.78 -2.15
CA LEU A 623 -12.74 -26.48 -2.45
C LEU A 623 -14.26 -26.47 -2.23
N GLN A 624 -14.94 -27.61 -2.46
CA GLN A 624 -16.36 -27.78 -2.16
C GLN A 624 -16.72 -27.59 -0.68
N LYS A 625 -15.74 -27.60 0.23
CA LYS A 625 -15.96 -27.31 1.66
C LYS A 625 -16.20 -25.84 1.95
N VAL A 626 -15.74 -24.95 1.08
CA VAL A 626 -15.97 -23.50 1.19
C VAL A 626 -17.43 -23.22 0.87
N ASN A 627 -18.15 -22.61 1.81
CA ASN A 627 -19.58 -22.39 1.68
C ASN A 627 -20.02 -21.07 2.31
N THR A 628 -21.23 -20.63 1.99
CA THR A 628 -21.80 -19.34 2.42
C THR A 628 -21.95 -19.22 3.94
N ASP A 629 -22.20 -20.33 4.65
CA ASP A 629 -22.41 -20.30 6.10
C ASP A 629 -21.16 -19.83 6.85
N MET A 630 -19.97 -20.14 6.33
CA MET A 630 -18.69 -19.66 6.89
C MET A 630 -18.61 -18.13 6.84
N PHE A 631 -18.97 -17.52 5.70
CA PHE A 631 -18.97 -16.07 5.57
C PHE A 631 -20.04 -15.42 6.47
N HIS A 632 -21.25 -15.98 6.53
CA HIS A 632 -22.29 -15.48 7.42
C HIS A 632 -21.85 -15.54 8.88
N LYS A 633 -21.25 -16.65 9.31
CA LYS A 633 -20.76 -16.83 10.68
C LYS A 633 -19.74 -15.76 11.05
N GLU A 634 -18.72 -15.58 10.21
CA GLU A 634 -17.57 -14.72 10.54
C GLU A 634 -17.88 -13.23 10.40
N TYR A 635 -18.82 -12.85 9.53
CA TYR A 635 -19.16 -11.44 9.31
C TYR A 635 -20.46 -10.97 10.00
N ALA A 636 -21.20 -11.85 10.70
CA ALA A 636 -22.42 -11.49 11.38
C ALA A 636 -22.24 -10.36 12.40
N ALA A 637 -21.10 -10.30 13.07
CA ALA A 637 -20.75 -9.33 14.11
C ALA A 637 -19.42 -8.59 13.80
N VAL A 638 -19.19 -8.29 12.52
CA VAL A 638 -17.93 -7.74 12.03
C VAL A 638 -17.51 -6.42 12.70
N PHE A 639 -18.45 -5.63 13.19
CA PHE A 639 -18.20 -4.35 13.88
C PHE A 639 -18.25 -4.44 15.40
N ASP A 640 -18.63 -5.59 15.98
CA ASP A 640 -18.83 -5.75 17.43
C ASP A 640 -17.51 -6.03 18.15
N GLY A 641 -16.60 -6.80 17.51
CA GLY A 641 -15.32 -7.21 18.09
C GLY A 641 -15.45 -8.25 19.20
N ASP A 642 -14.34 -8.63 19.76
CA ASP A 642 -14.23 -9.56 20.90
C ASP A 642 -14.50 -8.88 22.25
N GLU A 643 -14.45 -9.66 23.33
CA GLU A 643 -14.65 -9.16 24.68
C GLU A 643 -13.62 -8.09 25.07
N SER A 644 -12.36 -8.21 24.62
CA SER A 644 -11.30 -7.26 24.91
C SER A 644 -11.59 -5.90 24.24
N TRP A 645 -12.02 -5.89 22.99
CA TRP A 645 -12.45 -4.68 22.28
C TRP A 645 -13.67 -4.03 22.96
N GLN A 646 -14.68 -4.83 23.33
CA GLN A 646 -15.90 -4.33 23.97
C GLN A 646 -15.66 -3.77 25.37
N ALA A 647 -14.66 -4.27 26.11
CA ALA A 647 -14.28 -3.79 27.43
C ALA A 647 -13.58 -2.42 27.45
N ILE A 648 -13.08 -1.91 26.31
CA ILE A 648 -12.41 -0.63 26.22
C ILE A 648 -13.37 0.51 26.63
N GLN A 649 -13.01 1.27 27.66
CA GLN A 649 -13.78 2.42 28.12
C GLN A 649 -13.47 3.65 27.27
N ILE A 650 -14.49 4.41 26.88
CA ILE A 650 -14.37 5.62 26.08
C ILE A 650 -15.14 6.80 26.69
N PRO A 651 -14.62 8.03 26.61
CA PRO A 651 -15.37 9.22 26.99
C PRO A 651 -16.52 9.46 25.98
N LYS A 652 -17.65 9.96 26.49
CA LYS A 652 -18.80 10.38 25.66
C LYS A 652 -18.69 11.88 25.40
N SER A 653 -17.77 12.28 24.55
CA SER A 653 -17.51 13.69 24.21
C SER A 653 -17.54 13.91 22.70
N LYS A 654 -18.02 15.11 22.27
CA LYS A 654 -18.03 15.50 20.84
C LYS A 654 -16.64 15.84 20.30
N THR A 655 -15.78 16.37 21.17
CA THR A 655 -14.36 16.65 20.91
C THR A 655 -13.51 15.65 21.68
N TYR A 656 -12.36 15.28 21.14
CA TYR A 656 -11.44 14.37 21.83
C TYR A 656 -10.74 15.10 22.99
N GLU A 657 -10.60 14.41 24.12
CA GLU A 657 -9.87 14.89 25.28
C GLU A 657 -8.39 14.53 25.13
N TRP A 658 -7.58 15.48 24.66
CA TRP A 658 -6.17 15.29 24.42
C TRP A 658 -5.39 15.13 25.73
N ALA A 659 -4.61 14.05 25.86
CA ALA A 659 -3.74 13.80 27.00
C ALA A 659 -2.30 14.25 26.68
N ASP A 660 -1.76 15.13 27.53
CA ASP A 660 -0.42 15.70 27.33
C ASP A 660 0.71 14.69 27.55
N ASP A 661 0.45 13.61 28.25
CA ASP A 661 1.37 12.50 28.51
C ASP A 661 1.24 11.34 27.51
N SER A 662 0.27 11.42 26.58
CA SER A 662 0.11 10.40 25.55
C SER A 662 1.33 10.32 24.64
N THR A 663 1.80 9.10 24.39
CA THR A 663 2.90 8.83 23.46
C THR A 663 2.43 8.22 22.14
N TYR A 664 1.12 7.99 21.98
CA TYR A 664 0.48 7.46 20.76
C TYR A 664 -0.41 8.46 20.06
N ILE A 665 -1.18 9.29 20.81
CA ILE A 665 -2.18 10.21 20.26
C ILE A 665 -1.90 11.63 20.79
N ARG A 666 -1.43 12.51 19.91
CA ARG A 666 -1.08 13.91 20.27
C ARG A 666 -1.85 14.91 19.43
N HIS A 667 -2.26 16.02 20.01
CA HIS A 667 -2.88 17.13 19.28
C HIS A 667 -1.88 17.71 18.26
N PRO A 668 -2.15 17.61 16.94
CA PRO A 668 -1.21 18.11 15.93
C PRO A 668 -1.34 19.63 15.76
N PRO A 669 -0.26 20.34 15.38
CA PRO A 669 -0.24 21.80 15.27
C PRO A 669 -0.81 22.33 13.94
N PHE A 670 -1.37 21.46 13.08
CA PHE A 670 -1.71 21.83 11.69
C PHE A 670 -2.74 22.96 11.60
N PHE A 671 -3.71 23.03 12.52
CA PHE A 671 -4.83 23.98 12.44
C PHE A 671 -4.69 25.20 13.37
N GLU A 672 -3.52 25.42 13.95
CA GLU A 672 -3.25 26.62 14.76
C GLU A 672 -3.45 27.89 13.93
N GLY A 673 -4.23 28.84 14.44
CA GLY A 673 -4.54 30.10 13.76
C GLY A 673 -5.49 29.98 12.57
N ILE A 674 -6.27 28.88 12.45
CA ILE A 674 -7.18 28.64 11.32
C ILE A 674 -8.25 29.75 11.17
N GLY A 675 -8.63 30.41 12.23
CA GLY A 675 -9.56 31.56 12.23
C GLY A 675 -9.01 32.82 11.55
N GLU A 676 -7.69 32.91 11.34
CA GLU A 676 -7.08 34.00 10.60
C GLU A 676 -7.17 33.77 9.07
N PRO A 677 -7.24 34.81 8.24
CA PRO A 677 -7.16 34.67 6.80
C PRO A 677 -5.86 33.95 6.36
N PRO A 678 -5.89 33.15 5.29
CA PRO A 678 -4.67 32.50 4.78
C PRO A 678 -3.62 33.55 4.42
N LYS A 679 -2.37 33.28 4.76
CA LYS A 679 -1.26 34.15 4.42
C LYS A 679 -1.04 34.13 2.90
N PRO A 680 -0.76 35.30 2.27
CA PRO A 680 -0.46 35.33 0.83
C PRO A 680 0.78 34.49 0.53
N ILE A 681 0.76 33.83 -0.61
CA ILE A 681 1.91 33.08 -1.10
C ILE A 681 3.04 34.08 -1.39
N LYS A 682 4.24 33.72 -0.96
CA LYS A 682 5.46 34.50 -1.18
C LYS A 682 6.50 33.65 -1.89
N ASN A 683 7.41 34.31 -2.59
CA ASN A 683 8.62 33.65 -3.10
C ASN A 683 9.37 32.97 -1.95
N ILE A 684 10.02 31.86 -2.25
CA ILE A 684 10.88 31.18 -1.27
C ILE A 684 12.27 31.81 -1.41
N GLU A 685 12.69 32.53 -0.37
CA GLU A 685 13.94 33.28 -0.41
C GLU A 685 14.98 32.65 0.51
N GLN A 686 16.20 32.51 0.00
CA GLN A 686 17.39 32.08 0.74
C GLN A 686 17.24 30.74 1.45
N ALA A 687 16.49 29.78 0.85
CA ALA A 687 16.32 28.45 1.43
C ALA A 687 17.63 27.66 1.44
N ARG A 688 17.79 26.81 2.41
CA ARG A 688 18.87 25.81 2.47
C ARG A 688 18.39 24.45 2.01
N ILE A 689 19.28 23.66 1.43
CA ILE A 689 19.03 22.29 1.03
C ILE A 689 19.21 21.44 2.28
N LEU A 690 18.13 20.75 2.71
CA LEU A 690 18.14 19.85 3.85
C LEU A 690 18.74 18.49 3.50
N ALA A 691 18.47 17.99 2.30
CA ALA A 691 19.02 16.74 1.80
C ALA A 691 19.07 16.72 0.25
N VAL A 692 20.05 16.01 -0.28
CA VAL A 692 20.17 15.68 -1.71
C VAL A 692 20.02 14.16 -1.83
N LEU A 693 18.94 13.73 -2.47
CA LEU A 693 18.52 12.32 -2.51
C LEU A 693 18.60 11.77 -3.93
N GLY A 694 18.89 10.47 -4.03
CA GLY A 694 18.96 9.77 -5.31
C GLY A 694 17.61 9.43 -5.94
N ASP A 695 17.64 8.50 -6.90
CA ASP A 695 16.45 7.98 -7.58
C ASP A 695 15.69 6.99 -6.70
N SER A 696 14.38 6.84 -6.97
CA SER A 696 13.49 5.84 -6.35
C SER A 696 13.47 5.90 -4.81
N VAL A 697 13.57 7.10 -4.25
CA VAL A 697 13.39 7.31 -2.80
C VAL A 697 11.94 7.03 -2.46
N THR A 698 11.72 5.99 -1.68
CA THR A 698 10.37 5.51 -1.35
C THR A 698 9.76 6.31 -0.20
N THR A 699 8.43 6.22 -0.06
CA THR A 699 7.73 6.73 1.14
C THR A 699 8.20 6.05 2.43
N ASP A 700 8.73 4.82 2.36
CA ASP A 700 9.39 4.15 3.50
C ASP A 700 10.71 4.82 3.89
N HIS A 701 11.45 5.36 2.93
CA HIS A 701 12.66 6.15 3.21
C HIS A 701 12.32 7.50 3.85
N ILE A 702 11.23 8.13 3.40
CA ILE A 702 10.82 9.46 3.91
C ILE A 702 10.15 9.33 5.26
N SER A 703 9.21 8.40 5.43
CA SER A 703 8.46 8.16 6.66
C SER A 703 8.43 6.66 6.98
N PRO A 704 9.36 6.15 7.77
CA PRO A 704 9.44 4.73 8.11
C PRO A 704 8.22 4.25 8.89
N ALA A 705 7.90 2.96 8.79
CA ALA A 705 6.86 2.29 9.56
C ALA A 705 7.43 1.31 10.60
N GLY A 706 8.68 0.89 10.41
CA GLY A 706 9.34 -0.14 11.22
C GLY A 706 9.80 0.34 12.60
N ASN A 707 10.68 -0.43 13.20
CA ASN A 707 11.17 -0.22 14.57
C ASN A 707 11.87 1.12 14.76
N ILE A 708 11.71 1.68 15.96
CA ILE A 708 12.33 2.94 16.39
C ILE A 708 13.64 2.61 17.11
N LYS A 709 14.77 3.12 16.60
CA LYS A 709 16.07 2.95 17.24
C LYS A 709 16.18 3.83 18.49
N LYS A 710 16.74 3.28 19.58
CA LYS A 710 16.88 4.00 20.87
C LYS A 710 17.64 5.32 20.77
N ASP A 711 18.66 5.37 19.91
CA ASP A 711 19.53 6.54 19.76
C ASP A 711 19.05 7.53 18.69
N SER A 712 17.94 7.22 18.00
CA SER A 712 17.30 8.12 17.03
C SER A 712 16.62 9.31 17.71
N PRO A 713 16.35 10.42 17.01
CA PRO A 713 15.58 11.54 17.58
C PRO A 713 14.25 11.10 18.19
N ALA A 714 13.52 10.18 17.53
CA ALA A 714 12.27 9.63 18.04
C ALA A 714 12.49 8.76 19.28
N GLY A 715 13.55 7.94 19.31
CA GLY A 715 13.88 7.10 20.45
C GLY A 715 14.27 7.92 21.68
N ARG A 716 15.05 8.99 21.50
CA ARG A 716 15.37 9.94 22.58
C ARG A 716 14.10 10.59 23.15
N TYR A 717 13.22 11.09 22.27
CA TYR A 717 11.94 11.66 22.68
C TYR A 717 11.09 10.68 23.50
N LEU A 718 10.96 9.44 23.07
CA LEU A 718 10.18 8.44 23.80
C LEU A 718 10.79 8.10 25.16
N GLN A 719 12.11 8.03 25.27
CA GLN A 719 12.79 7.85 26.55
C GLN A 719 12.59 9.05 27.49
N GLU A 720 12.60 10.28 26.97
CA GLU A 720 12.28 11.51 27.72
C GLU A 720 10.83 11.49 28.24
N GLN A 721 9.92 10.83 27.51
CA GLN A 721 8.54 10.59 27.93
C GLN A 721 8.36 9.35 28.83
N GLY A 722 9.45 8.71 29.25
CA GLY A 722 9.43 7.58 30.16
C GLY A 722 9.14 6.22 29.52
N VAL A 723 9.13 6.12 28.18
CA VAL A 723 8.93 4.86 27.46
C VAL A 723 10.24 4.09 27.35
N GLU A 724 10.26 2.85 27.81
CA GLU A 724 11.45 1.99 27.69
C GLU A 724 11.68 1.50 26.24
N PRO A 725 12.94 1.28 25.81
CA PRO A 725 13.23 0.85 24.44
C PRO A 725 12.47 -0.41 23.97
N LYS A 726 12.21 -1.36 24.85
CA LYS A 726 11.41 -2.56 24.55
C LYS A 726 9.95 -2.27 24.21
N ASP A 727 9.44 -1.12 24.72
CA ASP A 727 8.04 -0.68 24.60
C ASP A 727 7.85 0.41 23.53
N PHE A 728 8.89 0.70 22.73
CA PHE A 728 8.80 1.72 21.68
C PHE A 728 7.76 1.40 20.62
N ASN A 729 7.50 0.10 20.39
CA ASN A 729 6.69 -0.34 19.27
C ASN A 729 7.29 0.15 17.93
N SER A 730 6.47 0.48 16.94
CA SER A 730 6.93 0.92 15.63
C SER A 730 6.52 2.36 15.31
N TYR A 731 7.17 2.99 14.33
CA TYR A 731 6.69 4.26 13.75
C TYR A 731 5.25 4.12 13.22
N GLY A 732 4.91 2.96 12.63
CA GLY A 732 3.56 2.69 12.12
C GLY A 732 2.48 2.83 13.19
N SER A 733 2.72 2.24 14.36
CA SER A 733 1.79 2.28 15.49
C SER A 733 1.68 3.67 16.17
N ARG A 734 2.69 4.55 15.99
CA ARG A 734 2.74 5.88 16.61
C ARG A 734 2.37 7.02 15.66
N ARG A 735 1.76 6.73 14.52
CA ARG A 735 1.36 7.75 13.52
C ARG A 735 0.34 8.76 14.01
N GLY A 736 -0.36 8.51 15.11
CA GLY A 736 -1.21 9.48 15.80
C GLY A 736 -0.42 10.51 16.63
N ASN A 737 0.91 10.37 16.74
CA ASN A 737 1.78 11.29 17.49
C ASN A 737 2.74 12.00 16.52
N HIS A 738 2.43 13.26 16.22
CA HIS A 738 3.22 14.09 15.31
C HIS A 738 4.66 14.30 15.80
N GLU A 739 4.91 14.32 17.10
CA GLU A 739 6.23 14.48 17.70
C GLU A 739 7.16 13.29 17.38
N VAL A 740 6.63 12.07 17.44
CA VAL A 740 7.37 10.87 17.03
C VAL A 740 7.59 10.87 15.52
N MET A 741 6.54 11.19 14.75
CA MET A 741 6.59 11.07 13.30
C MET A 741 7.49 12.10 12.62
N MET A 742 7.50 13.37 13.09
CA MET A 742 8.42 14.37 12.53
C MET A 742 9.88 14.02 12.83
N ARG A 743 10.16 13.41 14.00
CA ARG A 743 11.50 12.92 14.37
C ARG A 743 11.92 11.69 13.56
N GLY A 744 10.93 10.92 13.06
CA GLY A 744 11.12 9.79 12.16
C GLY A 744 11.25 10.16 10.68
N THR A 745 10.91 11.40 10.32
CA THR A 745 10.95 11.84 8.92
C THR A 745 12.40 11.86 8.42
N PHE A 746 12.67 11.13 7.33
CA PHE A 746 13.99 10.82 6.77
C PHE A 746 14.93 10.02 7.70
N ALA A 747 14.42 9.38 8.75
CA ALA A 747 15.24 8.59 9.69
C ALA A 747 15.46 7.13 9.26
N ASN A 748 15.05 6.74 8.05
CA ASN A 748 15.25 5.38 7.56
C ASN A 748 16.74 5.05 7.45
N ILE A 749 17.11 3.86 7.91
CA ILE A 749 18.50 3.39 7.95
C ILE A 749 19.15 3.18 6.57
N ARG A 750 18.34 3.09 5.52
CA ARG A 750 18.77 2.86 4.12
C ARG A 750 18.73 4.11 3.26
N ILE A 751 18.25 5.23 3.80
CA ILE A 751 18.26 6.49 3.05
C ILE A 751 19.72 6.92 2.82
N LYS A 752 19.98 7.42 1.61
CA LYS A 752 21.32 7.91 1.22
C LYS A 752 21.24 9.39 0.92
N ASN A 753 21.93 10.20 1.72
CA ASN A 753 22.06 11.62 1.47
C ASN A 753 23.38 11.89 0.75
N GLU A 754 23.30 12.36 -0.51
CA GLU A 754 24.49 12.62 -1.34
C GLU A 754 25.39 13.71 -0.74
N MET A 755 24.87 14.59 0.13
CA MET A 755 25.68 15.56 0.91
C MET A 755 26.74 14.88 1.80
N LEU A 756 26.53 13.61 2.16
CA LEU A 756 27.43 12.78 2.97
C LEU A 756 28.15 11.72 2.13
N GLY A 757 28.30 11.94 0.81
CA GLY A 757 28.96 10.97 -0.08
C GLY A 757 28.17 9.66 -0.27
N GLY A 758 26.86 9.67 -0.01
CA GLY A 758 25.99 8.50 -0.14
C GLY A 758 26.03 7.54 1.06
N GLU A 759 26.53 7.99 2.20
CA GLU A 759 26.45 7.23 3.47
C GLU A 759 24.96 6.91 3.79
N GLU A 760 24.71 5.70 4.26
CA GLU A 760 23.37 5.27 4.68
C GLU A 760 22.99 5.82 6.06
N GLY A 761 21.74 6.20 6.23
CA GLY A 761 21.15 6.69 7.48
C GLY A 761 20.58 8.10 7.39
N GLY A 762 19.73 8.45 8.35
CA GLY A 762 18.97 9.70 8.37
C GLY A 762 19.76 10.92 8.84
N ASN A 763 20.95 11.15 8.27
CA ASN A 763 21.84 12.26 8.63
C ASN A 763 21.98 13.27 7.49
N THR A 764 22.38 14.48 7.86
CA THR A 764 22.70 15.59 6.94
C THR A 764 23.80 16.48 7.52
N ILE A 765 24.19 17.50 6.74
CA ILE A 765 25.09 18.55 7.20
C ILE A 765 24.28 19.82 7.44
N HIS A 766 24.38 20.38 8.64
CA HIS A 766 23.94 21.74 8.88
C HIS A 766 24.98 22.69 8.28
N VAL A 767 24.71 23.19 7.07
CA VAL A 767 25.70 23.92 6.26
C VAL A 767 26.35 25.12 6.97
N PRO A 768 25.59 25.99 7.73
CA PRO A 768 26.22 27.13 8.43
C PRO A 768 27.26 26.71 9.48
N SER A 769 27.08 25.59 10.18
CA SER A 769 28.04 25.12 11.19
C SER A 769 29.04 24.07 10.67
N GLY A 770 28.72 23.39 9.56
CA GLY A 770 29.48 22.26 9.04
C GLY A 770 29.28 20.95 9.85
N GLU A 771 28.37 20.92 10.83
CA GLU A 771 28.14 19.76 11.68
C GLU A 771 27.27 18.72 10.98
N LYS A 772 27.66 17.44 11.13
CA LYS A 772 26.82 16.29 10.76
C LYS A 772 25.84 16.04 11.88
N LEU A 773 24.54 16.11 11.56
CA LEU A 773 23.42 15.95 12.48
C LEU A 773 22.38 14.97 11.90
N ALA A 774 21.50 14.42 12.75
CA ALA A 774 20.28 13.81 12.26
C ALA A 774 19.45 14.85 11.49
N ILE A 775 18.76 14.44 10.44
CA ILE A 775 17.97 15.36 9.60
C ILE A 775 16.97 16.17 10.43
N TYR A 776 16.31 15.54 11.40
CA TYR A 776 15.43 16.22 12.34
C TYR A 776 16.16 17.31 13.14
N ASP A 777 17.30 16.98 13.75
CA ASP A 777 18.05 17.93 14.59
C ASP A 777 18.53 19.14 13.77
N ALA A 778 19.00 18.89 12.54
CA ALA A 778 19.39 19.96 11.61
C ALA A 778 18.18 20.83 11.19
N ALA A 779 17.04 20.22 10.89
CA ALA A 779 15.83 20.95 10.53
C ALA A 779 15.34 21.85 11.66
N MET A 780 15.34 21.37 12.90
CA MET A 780 14.97 22.18 14.08
C MET A 780 15.91 23.37 14.28
N ARG A 781 17.19 23.18 14.01
CA ARG A 781 18.17 24.27 14.09
C ARG A 781 17.92 25.33 13.01
N TYR A 782 17.65 24.92 11.76
CA TYR A 782 17.27 25.85 10.69
C TYR A 782 15.96 26.58 11.00
N GLN A 783 14.98 25.93 11.64
CA GLN A 783 13.75 26.60 12.07
C GLN A 783 14.01 27.68 13.12
N GLN A 784 14.90 27.42 14.10
CA GLN A 784 15.34 28.42 15.07
C GLN A 784 16.05 29.60 14.40
N GLU A 785 16.76 29.35 13.32
CA GLU A 785 17.42 30.37 12.47
C GLU A 785 16.45 31.06 11.49
N HIS A 786 15.16 30.71 11.49
CA HIS A 786 14.13 31.18 10.54
C HIS A 786 14.50 30.94 9.06
N THR A 787 15.26 29.89 8.78
CA THR A 787 15.74 29.56 7.43
C THR A 787 14.79 28.57 6.77
N PRO A 788 14.16 28.89 5.63
CA PRO A 788 13.34 27.94 4.87
C PRO A 788 14.19 26.83 4.28
N LEU A 789 13.57 25.66 4.10
CA LEU A 789 14.25 24.46 3.63
C LEU A 789 13.67 23.95 2.30
N VAL A 790 14.53 23.31 1.49
CA VAL A 790 14.16 22.56 0.29
C VAL A 790 14.82 21.19 0.29
N ILE A 791 14.21 20.24 -0.40
CA ILE A 791 14.76 18.91 -0.69
C ILE A 791 15.06 18.83 -2.18
N ILE A 792 16.21 18.28 -2.54
CA ILE A 792 16.55 17.92 -3.92
C ILE A 792 16.51 16.41 -4.07
N ALA A 793 15.85 15.90 -5.12
CA ALA A 793 15.70 14.45 -5.31
C ALA A 793 15.85 14.03 -6.79
N GLY A 794 16.03 12.75 -7.02
CA GLY A 794 16.09 12.14 -8.34
C GLY A 794 14.73 11.73 -8.89
N LYS A 795 14.70 10.63 -9.66
CA LYS A 795 13.48 10.10 -10.31
C LYS A 795 12.61 9.34 -9.32
N GLU A 796 11.30 9.30 -9.62
CA GLU A 796 10.29 8.53 -8.90
C GLU A 796 10.27 8.83 -7.39
N TYR A 797 10.42 10.12 -7.02
CA TYR A 797 10.41 10.53 -5.61
C TYR A 797 9.05 10.24 -4.97
N GLY A 798 9.08 9.52 -3.84
CA GLY A 798 7.89 9.14 -3.08
C GLY A 798 7.19 7.86 -3.56
N THR A 799 7.86 7.01 -4.34
CA THR A 799 7.33 5.70 -4.76
C THR A 799 7.06 4.78 -3.56
N GLY A 800 6.17 3.81 -3.69
CA GLY A 800 5.86 2.82 -2.66
C GLY A 800 4.48 2.98 -2.04
N SER A 801 4.36 2.77 -0.72
CA SER A 801 3.08 2.84 -0.01
C SER A 801 2.53 4.26 0.06
N SER A 802 1.20 4.38 0.05
CA SER A 802 0.52 5.65 0.32
C SER A 802 0.76 6.07 1.79
N ARG A 803 1.49 7.18 2.01
CA ARG A 803 1.81 7.71 3.34
C ARG A 803 1.73 9.21 3.38
N ASP A 804 0.71 9.71 4.04
CA ASP A 804 0.52 11.14 4.32
C ASP A 804 1.65 11.72 5.16
N TRP A 805 2.17 10.95 6.15
CA TRP A 805 3.30 11.36 6.98
C TRP A 805 4.59 11.66 6.20
N ALA A 806 4.75 11.12 5.00
CA ALA A 806 5.85 11.52 4.12
C ALA A 806 5.75 13.01 3.70
N ALA A 807 4.54 13.56 3.62
CA ALA A 807 4.29 14.98 3.37
C ALA A 807 4.10 15.79 4.66
N LYS A 808 3.32 15.29 5.64
CA LYS A 808 3.12 15.92 6.95
C LYS A 808 4.44 16.16 7.66
N GLY A 809 5.29 15.14 7.76
CA GLY A 809 6.61 15.25 8.38
C GLY A 809 7.53 16.21 7.62
N THR A 810 7.53 16.15 6.28
CA THR A 810 8.30 17.07 5.45
C THR A 810 7.89 18.53 5.72
N ASN A 811 6.59 18.82 5.81
CA ASN A 811 6.08 20.15 6.17
C ASN A 811 6.53 20.57 7.59
N LEU A 812 6.38 19.69 8.59
CA LEU A 812 6.75 19.96 9.99
C LEU A 812 8.25 20.21 10.17
N LEU A 813 9.10 19.62 9.33
CA LEU A 813 10.53 19.93 9.31
C LEU A 813 10.84 21.32 8.69
N GLY A 814 9.85 22.06 8.20
CA GLY A 814 10.04 23.40 7.63
C GLY A 814 10.40 23.40 6.14
N VAL A 815 10.29 22.28 5.45
CA VAL A 815 10.52 22.17 4.00
C VAL A 815 9.37 22.87 3.26
N LYS A 816 9.71 23.80 2.36
CA LYS A 816 8.76 24.60 1.58
C LYS A 816 8.57 24.04 0.18
N ALA A 817 9.59 23.43 -0.40
CA ALA A 817 9.53 22.85 -1.72
C ALA A 817 10.40 21.58 -1.82
N VAL A 818 9.99 20.69 -2.71
CA VAL A 818 10.79 19.54 -3.15
C VAL A 818 11.04 19.70 -4.64
N ILE A 819 12.31 19.67 -5.08
CA ILE A 819 12.71 19.73 -6.48
C ILE A 819 13.21 18.34 -6.86
N ALA A 820 12.51 17.65 -7.76
CA ALA A 820 12.82 16.27 -8.16
C ALA A 820 12.84 16.10 -9.69
N GLU A 821 13.47 15.05 -10.18
CA GLU A 821 13.44 14.70 -11.61
C GLU A 821 12.07 14.16 -12.03
N SER A 822 11.39 13.43 -11.13
CA SER A 822 9.98 13.04 -11.26
C SER A 822 9.40 12.63 -9.90
N PHE A 823 8.07 12.68 -9.80
CA PHE A 823 7.33 12.31 -8.58
C PHE A 823 6.44 11.10 -8.84
N GLU A 824 6.25 10.31 -7.78
CA GLU A 824 5.14 9.40 -7.72
C GLU A 824 3.83 10.17 -7.46
N ARG A 825 2.74 9.76 -8.12
CA ARG A 825 1.46 10.50 -8.15
C ARG A 825 0.91 10.82 -6.75
N ILE A 826 0.78 9.80 -5.89
CA ILE A 826 0.15 9.95 -4.57
C ILE A 826 0.97 10.88 -3.68
N HIS A 827 2.30 10.73 -3.70
CA HIS A 827 3.17 11.55 -2.87
C HIS A 827 3.20 13.00 -3.33
N ARG A 828 3.19 13.27 -4.65
CA ARG A 828 3.04 14.61 -5.22
C ARG A 828 1.76 15.29 -4.71
N SER A 829 0.62 14.58 -4.79
CA SER A 829 -0.67 15.08 -4.31
C SER A 829 -0.66 15.37 -2.80
N ASN A 830 -0.05 14.48 -2.00
CA ASN A 830 0.11 14.69 -0.56
C ASN A 830 0.97 15.92 -0.23
N LEU A 831 2.04 16.19 -0.99
CA LEU A 831 2.86 17.40 -0.79
C LEU A 831 2.02 18.66 -0.98
N VAL A 832 1.25 18.75 -2.08
CA VAL A 832 0.33 19.86 -2.34
C VAL A 832 -0.71 19.96 -1.24
N GLY A 833 -1.30 18.83 -0.84
CA GLY A 833 -2.29 18.73 0.23
C GLY A 833 -1.79 19.23 1.58
N MET A 834 -0.48 19.23 1.81
CA MET A 834 0.17 19.78 3.01
C MET A 834 0.83 21.15 2.80
N GLY A 835 0.63 21.80 1.66
CA GLY A 835 1.24 23.11 1.36
C GLY A 835 2.75 23.06 1.12
N VAL A 836 3.29 21.91 0.71
CA VAL A 836 4.68 21.77 0.25
C VAL A 836 4.68 21.76 -1.28
N LEU A 837 5.49 22.61 -1.90
CA LEU A 837 5.50 22.81 -3.35
C LEU A 837 6.31 21.73 -4.07
N PRO A 838 5.70 20.87 -4.90
CA PRO A 838 6.43 19.93 -5.75
C PRO A 838 6.89 20.62 -7.04
N LEU A 839 8.18 20.55 -7.34
CA LEU A 839 8.82 21.17 -8.50
C LEU A 839 9.63 20.11 -9.26
N GLN A 840 9.52 20.10 -10.57
CA GLN A 840 10.20 19.12 -11.42
C GLN A 840 11.23 19.80 -12.32
N PHE A 841 12.43 19.22 -12.40
CA PHE A 841 13.44 19.65 -13.36
C PHE A 841 12.90 19.55 -14.79
N VAL A 842 13.24 20.54 -15.64
CA VAL A 842 12.85 20.59 -17.06
C VAL A 842 14.06 20.41 -17.97
N ASP A 843 13.83 20.25 -19.27
CA ASP A 843 14.85 20.20 -20.33
C ASP A 843 15.95 19.13 -20.11
N GLY A 844 15.57 18.02 -19.41
CA GLY A 844 16.51 16.94 -19.10
C GLY A 844 17.58 17.30 -18.06
N GLN A 845 17.41 18.43 -17.37
CA GLN A 845 18.27 18.82 -16.27
C GLN A 845 18.10 17.87 -15.07
N THR A 846 19.19 17.67 -14.34
CA THR A 846 19.24 16.86 -13.15
C THR A 846 20.09 17.55 -12.08
N ARG A 847 20.02 17.10 -10.84
CA ARG A 847 20.87 17.59 -9.75
C ARG A 847 22.37 17.47 -10.11
N GLN A 848 22.76 16.39 -10.83
CA GLN A 848 24.14 16.18 -11.27
C GLN A 848 24.55 17.15 -12.39
N SER A 849 23.69 17.34 -13.42
CA SER A 849 23.98 18.26 -14.52
C SER A 849 24.10 19.72 -14.06
N LEU A 850 23.39 20.08 -13.00
CA LEU A 850 23.44 21.40 -12.35
C LEU A 850 24.50 21.51 -11.25
N ASN A 851 25.22 20.42 -10.96
CA ASN A 851 26.23 20.33 -9.88
C ASN A 851 25.70 20.79 -8.52
N LEU A 852 24.45 20.40 -8.17
CA LEU A 852 23.90 20.70 -6.86
C LEU A 852 24.49 19.73 -5.82
N THR A 853 25.19 20.29 -4.87
CA THR A 853 25.93 19.54 -3.82
C THR A 853 25.25 19.53 -2.46
N GLY A 854 24.20 20.37 -2.27
CA GLY A 854 23.53 20.58 -1.01
C GLY A 854 24.06 21.75 -0.17
N HIS A 855 25.12 22.41 -0.63
CA HIS A 855 25.72 23.57 0.06
C HIS A 855 25.22 24.92 -0.47
N GLU A 856 24.41 24.93 -1.48
CA GLU A 856 23.87 26.09 -2.16
C GLU A 856 22.76 26.77 -1.34
N VAL A 857 22.51 28.02 -1.65
CA VAL A 857 21.34 28.79 -1.22
C VAL A 857 20.39 28.87 -2.42
N ILE A 858 19.14 28.52 -2.20
CA ILE A 858 18.09 28.43 -3.22
C ILE A 858 17.04 29.53 -2.99
N SER A 859 16.67 30.26 -4.04
CA SER A 859 15.50 31.13 -4.04
C SER A 859 14.58 30.75 -5.21
N ILE A 860 13.28 30.63 -4.98
CA ILE A 860 12.28 30.26 -5.98
C ILE A 860 11.37 31.47 -6.20
N ARG A 861 11.32 31.94 -7.45
CA ARG A 861 10.60 33.15 -7.87
C ARG A 861 9.34 32.82 -8.68
N GLY A 862 8.49 33.83 -8.86
CA GLY A 862 7.23 33.70 -9.59
C GLY A 862 6.03 33.34 -8.71
N LEU A 863 6.23 32.91 -7.48
CA LEU A 863 5.14 32.48 -6.60
C LEU A 863 4.24 33.64 -6.15
N SER A 864 4.81 34.84 -5.95
CA SER A 864 4.08 36.02 -5.48
C SER A 864 3.08 36.59 -6.49
N ASP A 865 3.26 36.28 -7.79
CA ASP A 865 2.42 36.77 -8.88
C ASP A 865 1.16 35.91 -9.10
N GLY A 866 1.05 34.84 -8.35
CA GLY A 866 -0.03 33.85 -8.37
C GLY A 866 0.41 32.59 -9.12
N ILE A 867 0.13 31.43 -8.53
CA ILE A 867 0.47 30.11 -9.10
C ILE A 867 -0.62 29.65 -10.08
N GLN A 868 -0.18 29.09 -11.23
CA GLN A 868 -1.02 28.35 -12.17
C GLN A 868 -0.59 26.89 -12.28
N PRO A 869 -1.50 25.96 -12.64
CA PRO A 869 -1.10 24.59 -12.94
C PRO A 869 -0.02 24.51 -14.01
N HIS A 870 0.99 23.68 -13.78
CA HIS A 870 2.12 23.44 -14.71
C HIS A 870 2.93 24.70 -15.08
N GLU A 871 2.94 25.71 -14.22
CA GLU A 871 3.71 26.93 -14.44
C GLU A 871 5.22 26.66 -14.38
N ILE A 872 5.98 27.34 -15.20
CA ILE A 872 7.45 27.34 -15.16
C ILE A 872 7.92 28.43 -14.19
N LEU A 873 8.64 28.01 -13.15
CA LEU A 873 9.19 28.89 -12.13
C LEU A 873 10.73 28.97 -12.28
N GLU A 874 11.29 30.09 -11.90
CA GLU A 874 12.74 30.30 -11.91
C GLU A 874 13.34 30.01 -10.53
N VAL A 875 14.44 29.26 -10.50
CA VAL A 875 15.21 28.94 -9.30
C VAL A 875 16.58 29.61 -9.38
N ASP A 876 16.81 30.59 -8.51
CA ASP A 876 18.13 31.20 -8.32
C ASP A 876 18.96 30.33 -7.38
N VAL A 877 20.20 30.07 -7.77
CA VAL A 877 21.17 29.30 -6.99
C VAL A 877 22.38 30.17 -6.67
N LYS A 878 22.72 30.22 -5.40
CA LYS A 878 23.99 30.85 -4.96
C LYS A 878 24.89 29.74 -4.35
N GLY A 879 25.96 29.42 -5.07
CA GLY A 879 26.93 28.42 -4.65
C GLY A 879 27.76 28.87 -3.45
N PRO A 880 28.47 27.95 -2.80
CA PRO A 880 29.34 28.22 -1.62
C PRO A 880 30.40 29.29 -1.90
N ASN A 881 30.87 29.36 -3.14
CA ASN A 881 31.88 30.32 -3.57
C ASN A 881 31.28 31.67 -4.06
N GLY A 882 29.99 31.90 -3.80
CA GLY A 882 29.28 33.12 -4.25
C GLY A 882 28.93 33.16 -5.72
N VAL A 883 29.23 32.11 -6.49
CA VAL A 883 28.84 31.98 -7.91
C VAL A 883 27.31 31.85 -7.97
N ALA A 884 26.67 32.71 -8.74
CA ALA A 884 25.24 32.67 -9.01
C ALA A 884 24.95 31.92 -10.30
N SER A 885 23.93 31.09 -10.30
CA SER A 885 23.35 30.46 -11.49
C SER A 885 21.84 30.39 -11.34
N HIS A 886 21.12 30.06 -12.40
CA HIS A 886 19.68 29.85 -12.35
C HIS A 886 19.29 28.67 -13.23
N PHE A 887 18.15 28.10 -12.97
CA PHE A 887 17.50 27.08 -13.79
C PHE A 887 15.98 27.16 -13.65
N ASN A 888 15.27 26.54 -14.56
CA ASN A 888 13.81 26.51 -14.55
C ASN A 888 13.30 25.19 -14.02
N VAL A 889 12.13 25.23 -13.37
CA VAL A 889 11.41 24.07 -12.89
C VAL A 889 9.93 24.14 -13.25
N LEU A 890 9.32 22.98 -13.47
CA LEU A 890 7.88 22.85 -13.67
C LEU A 890 7.19 22.74 -12.32
N CYS A 891 6.26 23.62 -12.04
CA CYS A 891 5.35 23.48 -10.89
C CYS A 891 4.42 22.28 -11.11
N ARG A 892 4.47 21.32 -10.20
CA ARG A 892 3.64 20.10 -10.25
C ARG A 892 2.41 20.21 -9.37
N ILE A 893 1.81 21.39 -9.34
CA ILE A 893 0.39 21.58 -9.04
C ILE A 893 -0.33 21.34 -10.37
N ASP A 894 -1.10 20.26 -10.45
CA ASP A 894 -1.56 19.75 -11.73
C ASP A 894 -2.99 20.24 -12.06
N THR A 895 -3.75 20.78 -11.07
CA THR A 895 -5.14 21.21 -11.24
C THR A 895 -5.42 22.57 -10.58
N LEU A 896 -6.50 23.25 -11.02
CA LEU A 896 -6.93 24.50 -10.40
C LEU A 896 -7.40 24.33 -8.94
N ASN A 897 -8.02 23.19 -8.61
CA ASN A 897 -8.40 22.93 -7.23
C ASN A 897 -7.19 22.78 -6.31
N GLU A 898 -6.14 22.14 -6.79
CA GLU A 898 -4.88 22.03 -6.03
C GLU A 898 -4.24 23.40 -5.77
N VAL A 899 -4.39 24.35 -6.70
CA VAL A 899 -3.97 25.75 -6.49
C VAL A 899 -4.69 26.36 -5.29
N GLU A 900 -6.01 26.16 -5.20
CA GLU A 900 -6.81 26.68 -4.07
C GLU A 900 -6.44 25.96 -2.75
N TYR A 901 -6.15 24.67 -2.79
CA TYR A 901 -5.66 23.95 -1.61
C TYR A 901 -4.31 24.50 -1.14
N PHE A 902 -3.39 24.71 -2.07
CA PHE A 902 -2.08 25.28 -1.75
C PHE A 902 -2.16 26.70 -1.19
N LYS A 903 -3.03 27.56 -1.76
CA LYS A 903 -3.31 28.91 -1.24
C LYS A 903 -3.86 28.91 0.17
N ALA A 904 -4.70 27.93 0.51
CA ALA A 904 -5.26 27.80 1.85
C ALA A 904 -4.26 27.30 2.91
N GLY A 905 -3.09 26.79 2.49
CA GLY A 905 -2.09 26.13 3.33
C GLY A 905 -2.21 24.61 3.38
N GLY A 906 -3.10 24.03 2.59
CA GLY A 906 -3.38 22.60 2.45
C GLY A 906 -4.87 22.30 2.25
N ILE A 907 -5.16 21.08 1.83
CA ILE A 907 -6.54 20.69 1.51
C ILE A 907 -7.46 20.68 2.74
N LEU A 908 -6.99 20.21 3.89
CA LEU A 908 -7.79 20.20 5.12
C LEU A 908 -8.01 21.61 5.65
N HIS A 909 -7.04 22.52 5.51
CA HIS A 909 -7.21 23.93 5.82
C HIS A 909 -8.30 24.58 4.94
N TYR A 910 -8.28 24.28 3.64
CA TYR A 910 -9.32 24.72 2.71
C TYR A 910 -10.70 24.24 3.12
N VAL A 911 -10.84 22.95 3.43
CA VAL A 911 -12.10 22.36 3.87
C VAL A 911 -12.59 22.99 5.19
N LEU A 912 -11.72 23.09 6.19
CA LEU A 912 -12.07 23.60 7.50
C LEU A 912 -12.50 25.07 7.44
N ARG A 913 -11.80 25.91 6.68
CA ARG A 913 -12.18 27.32 6.45
C ARG A 913 -13.56 27.45 5.82
N ASN A 914 -13.87 26.63 4.83
CA ASN A 914 -15.18 26.61 4.17
C ASN A 914 -16.28 26.19 5.15
N LEU A 915 -16.03 25.22 6.03
CA LEU A 915 -16.99 24.77 7.04
C LEU A 915 -17.17 25.79 8.19
N ILE A 916 -16.14 26.56 8.54
CA ILE A 916 -16.25 27.66 9.50
C ILE A 916 -17.10 28.80 8.90
N ALA A 917 -16.92 29.12 7.62
CA ALA A 917 -17.62 30.18 6.91
C ALA A 917 -19.07 29.83 6.58
N SER A 918 -19.48 28.56 6.55
CA SER A 918 -20.85 28.09 6.31
C SER A 918 -21.67 28.00 7.59
#